data_aa4e4c9dcbd6bde0a6e8de8c798d65e6
#
_entry.id   aa4e4c9dcbd6bde0a6e8de8c798d65e6
#
_cell.length_a   1.000
_cell.length_b   1.000
_cell.length_c   1.000
_cell.angle_alpha   90.00
_cell.angle_beta   90.00
_cell.angle_gamma   90.00
#
_symmetry.space_group_name_H-M   'P 1'
#
loop_
_entity.id
_entity.type
_entity.pdbx_description
1 polymer ?
#
loop_
_entity_poly.entity_id
_entity_poly.type
_entity_poly.pdbx_seq_one_letter_code
_entity_poly.pdbx_strand_id
1 'polypeptide(L)'
;MDSKDEVHVAAEPQGNDARQEEEVKVIVMNYGKWKESKVLSELLRQKGVNFLKVQKARQLSFGFVHFHSKEERAEAMLKLQAIEWNGELLEVKDALPKRSMKPMRKRNKRDPEEAGKAQQEQQEEDVSQRDVRDVVTPWASVPYEEQLERKEAEMKKVLVKIVRQTRKEFGKKEKRVAQDQRNVAKKKRKLEKEENTEQVKPAEVYVDDAKPQYSLKIPKWLNSHGSIYVVANNVLYSRAHEAEADTPWTRVADATDVAAIVSFGSDLVAAKTDNNIYALKPDQSCNGGLAWEKICSGPEGSQITSFASLRGTLLSCTSDGKIFKQEGTGRFASGEWKLLGEVPGASIIGLHNGYLYALNATAPWSRAPLDGTALEALKFEKFDVKMPEALGITSHNTLFILLTPESLQFVQQDGTVKASVALTEEIKGANFTGFASHNGLCCPMDSIHASPVTEGYRNKCEFSFGFDKEDKPCVGFRLGLFREGSVVVSKPDECINVSKEMKAVCAVMQNILETSDVPVYNVTTKSGVWRVLTVRQSVNTGELMVMVQVNPKDKTDEERAAVKDLVVKRLTDESNSFKITSIFMQEYEGLSAPSDNDPVEHVYGNTKLEEYLLGMRFSVSPNAFFQVNTRGAEKLYSLVKQYANADEHTLLYDVCCGTGTIGICASKGVGKVVGIEICKPATDDAKVNAVLNDVQNVSFVNSKAEDVMKDLLHKKRDESEQHLNRVVAIVDPPRAGLHHQVLRALRACPPVERIVYVSCNPTNSLVRDAVTLCGPSTKSIQGQAFEPVHAVPVDMFPHTPHCEMIIVFDRVKN
;
A
#
# COMPACT_ATOMS: atom_id res chain seq x y z
N MET A 1 16.85 -19.09 -72.13
CA MET A 1 15.82 -18.09 -72.22
C MET A 1 15.33 -17.90 -70.81
N ASP A 2 16.04 -17.12 -70.00
CA ASP A 2 15.97 -15.67 -69.71
C ASP A 2 14.70 -15.39 -68.95
N SER A 3 14.71 -14.87 -67.74
CA SER A 3 15.39 -13.68 -67.29
C SER A 3 15.57 -13.72 -65.77
N LYS A 4 16.67 -13.16 -65.31
CA LYS A 4 16.97 -12.81 -63.91
C LYS A 4 16.16 -11.56 -63.54
N ASP A 5 15.55 -11.57 -62.35
CA ASP A 5 15.20 -10.35 -61.61
C ASP A 5 15.98 -10.32 -60.28
N GLU A 6 16.92 -9.38 -60.24
CA GLU A 6 17.69 -9.05 -59.05
C GLU A 6 16.81 -8.25 -58.09
N VAL A 7 16.58 -8.81 -56.92
CA VAL A 7 15.97 -8.07 -55.79
C VAL A 7 17.10 -7.33 -55.07
N HIS A 8 17.13 -6.01 -55.21
CA HIS A 8 17.95 -5.13 -54.38
C HIS A 8 17.50 -5.22 -52.90
N VAL A 9 18.33 -5.85 -52.08
CA VAL A 9 18.24 -5.78 -50.61
C VAL A 9 18.74 -4.40 -50.24
N ALA A 10 17.85 -3.50 -49.80
CA ALA A 10 18.22 -2.23 -49.18
C ALA A 10 18.86 -2.51 -47.81
N ALA A 11 20.09 -2.05 -47.63
CA ALA A 11 20.82 -2.11 -46.38
C ALA A 11 20.09 -1.35 -45.27
N GLU A 12 19.94 -1.97 -44.10
CA GLU A 12 19.47 -1.29 -42.88
C GLU A 12 20.45 -0.16 -42.49
N PRO A 13 19.97 1.02 -42.12
CA PRO A 13 20.84 2.11 -41.66
C PRO A 13 21.33 1.81 -40.24
N GLN A 14 22.65 1.81 -40.09
CA GLN A 14 23.38 1.66 -38.85
C GLN A 14 22.97 2.71 -37.81
N GLY A 15 22.93 2.30 -36.55
CA GLY A 15 22.36 2.90 -35.33
C GLY A 15 22.80 4.31 -34.86
N ASN A 16 23.01 5.28 -35.77
CA ASN A 16 23.30 6.68 -35.43
C ASN A 16 22.09 7.62 -35.61
N ASP A 17 21.03 7.20 -36.30
CA ASP A 17 19.91 8.08 -36.67
C ASP A 17 18.93 8.36 -35.51
N ALA A 18 18.80 7.47 -34.52
CA ALA A 18 17.83 7.65 -33.43
C ALA A 18 18.13 8.83 -32.47
N ARG A 19 19.39 9.23 -32.33
CA ARG A 19 19.78 10.43 -31.54
C ARG A 19 19.68 11.73 -32.32
N GLN A 20 19.88 11.70 -33.64
CA GLN A 20 19.74 12.90 -34.48
C GLN A 20 18.27 13.28 -34.69
N GLU A 21 17.31 12.30 -34.74
CA GLU A 21 15.88 12.61 -34.86
C GLU A 21 15.29 13.35 -33.64
N GLU A 22 15.85 13.24 -32.45
CA GLU A 22 15.35 13.93 -31.25
C GLU A 22 15.72 15.42 -31.18
N GLU A 23 16.80 15.82 -31.80
CA GLU A 23 17.29 17.21 -31.83
C GLU A 23 16.56 18.09 -32.84
N VAL A 24 15.81 17.51 -33.77
CA VAL A 24 15.17 18.20 -34.92
C VAL A 24 13.66 18.31 -34.75
N LYS A 25 13.13 18.23 -33.55
CA LYS A 25 11.69 18.37 -33.27
C LYS A 25 11.39 19.27 -32.08
N VAL A 26 10.19 19.86 -32.06
CA VAL A 26 9.66 20.64 -30.94
C VAL A 26 8.29 20.12 -30.52
N ILE A 27 7.88 20.42 -29.28
CA ILE A 27 6.55 20.18 -28.76
C ILE A 27 5.75 21.47 -28.89
N VAL A 28 4.58 21.40 -29.54
CA VAL A 28 3.62 22.48 -29.63
C VAL A 28 2.40 22.13 -28.77
N MET A 29 2.04 22.99 -27.84
CA MET A 29 0.94 22.83 -26.90
C MET A 29 -0.14 23.89 -27.15
N ASN A 30 -1.25 23.81 -26.39
CA ASN A 30 -2.38 24.76 -26.42
C ASN A 30 -3.19 24.87 -27.74
N TYR A 31 -3.04 23.93 -28.70
CA TYR A 31 -3.85 23.96 -29.91
C TYR A 31 -5.09 23.04 -29.90
N GLY A 32 -5.48 22.53 -28.74
CA GLY A 32 -6.73 21.82 -28.52
C GLY A 32 -6.59 20.28 -28.43
N LYS A 33 -7.35 19.71 -27.51
CA LYS A 33 -7.24 18.31 -27.08
C LYS A 33 -7.73 17.28 -28.13
N TRP A 34 -8.64 17.69 -29.01
CA TRP A 34 -9.35 16.84 -29.96
C TRP A 34 -9.06 17.17 -31.43
N LYS A 35 -8.13 18.09 -31.69
CA LYS A 35 -7.78 18.47 -33.05
C LYS A 35 -6.79 17.47 -33.65
N GLU A 36 -6.97 17.11 -34.89
CA GLU A 36 -6.08 16.20 -35.63
C GLU A 36 -4.77 16.89 -36.03
N SER A 37 -3.72 16.10 -36.29
CA SER A 37 -2.43 16.61 -36.78
C SER A 37 -2.56 17.45 -38.06
N LYS A 38 -3.56 17.15 -38.89
CA LYS A 38 -3.90 17.96 -40.10
C LYS A 38 -4.19 19.43 -39.78
N VAL A 39 -4.93 19.70 -38.68
CA VAL A 39 -5.28 21.08 -38.30
C VAL A 39 -4.06 21.89 -37.92
N LEU A 40 -3.13 21.29 -37.15
CA LEU A 40 -1.87 21.95 -36.81
C LEU A 40 -0.99 22.12 -38.06
N SER A 41 -0.88 21.12 -38.93
CA SER A 41 -0.11 21.21 -40.16
C SER A 41 -0.61 22.33 -41.07
N GLU A 42 -1.93 22.51 -41.18
CA GLU A 42 -2.56 23.54 -42.01
C GLU A 42 -2.32 24.96 -41.42
N LEU A 43 -2.46 25.12 -40.09
CA LEU A 43 -2.11 26.36 -39.41
C LEU A 43 -0.64 26.73 -39.63
N LEU A 44 0.29 25.80 -39.48
CA LEU A 44 1.72 26.04 -39.65
C LEU A 44 2.07 26.47 -41.08
N ARG A 45 1.44 25.84 -42.09
CA ARG A 45 1.61 26.25 -43.49
C ARG A 45 1.06 27.64 -43.77
N GLN A 46 -0.13 27.97 -43.26
CA GLN A 46 -0.72 29.31 -43.38
C GLN A 46 0.14 30.41 -42.73
N LYS A 47 0.89 30.05 -41.65
CA LYS A 47 1.80 30.98 -40.98
C LYS A 47 3.24 30.96 -41.50
N GLY A 48 3.49 30.30 -42.62
CA GLY A 48 4.82 30.27 -43.28
C GLY A 48 5.89 29.54 -42.47
N VAL A 49 5.52 28.53 -41.67
CA VAL A 49 6.47 27.67 -40.94
C VAL A 49 6.76 26.45 -41.80
N ASN A 50 8.04 26.27 -42.18
CA ASN A 50 8.50 25.05 -42.83
C ASN A 50 8.64 23.94 -41.78
N PHE A 51 8.23 22.73 -42.15
CA PHE A 51 8.35 21.55 -41.29
C PHE A 51 8.29 20.27 -42.10
N LEU A 52 8.94 19.20 -41.60
CA LEU A 52 8.95 17.87 -42.21
C LEU A 52 7.59 17.16 -42.02
N LYS A 53 7.18 16.99 -40.77
CA LYS A 53 5.92 16.37 -40.42
C LYS A 53 5.38 16.84 -39.07
N VAL A 54 4.07 16.68 -38.84
CA VAL A 54 3.41 16.90 -37.55
C VAL A 54 2.86 15.57 -37.05
N GLN A 55 3.23 15.19 -35.83
CA GLN A 55 2.71 14.00 -35.15
C GLN A 55 1.89 14.38 -33.92
N LYS A 56 0.69 13.86 -33.80
CA LYS A 56 -0.14 13.99 -32.60
C LYS A 56 -0.70 12.66 -32.19
N ALA A 57 -0.50 12.26 -30.94
CA ALA A 57 -1.21 11.13 -30.36
C ALA A 57 -2.65 11.53 -30.02
N ARG A 58 -3.62 10.65 -30.31
CA ARG A 58 -5.03 10.86 -29.97
C ARG A 58 -5.16 11.14 -28.47
N GLN A 59 -5.99 12.11 -28.08
CA GLN A 59 -6.29 12.54 -26.71
C GLN A 59 -5.22 13.39 -25.99
N LEU A 60 -4.08 13.71 -26.59
CA LEU A 60 -3.11 14.63 -26.01
C LEU A 60 -3.40 16.09 -26.39
N SER A 61 -3.04 17.03 -25.50
CA SER A 61 -3.18 18.47 -25.77
C SER A 61 -1.96 19.08 -26.46
N PHE A 62 -1.03 18.24 -26.91
CA PHE A 62 0.19 18.67 -27.61
C PHE A 62 0.49 17.78 -28.81
N GLY A 63 1.34 18.26 -29.71
CA GLY A 63 1.86 17.51 -30.85
C GLY A 63 3.34 17.81 -31.06
N PHE A 64 4.02 16.94 -31.82
CA PHE A 64 5.39 17.11 -32.21
C PHE A 64 5.47 17.66 -33.62
N VAL A 65 6.29 18.69 -33.84
CA VAL A 65 6.63 19.22 -35.16
C VAL A 65 8.09 18.86 -35.42
N HIS A 66 8.34 18.15 -36.53
CA HIS A 66 9.64 17.71 -36.97
C HIS A 66 10.16 18.62 -38.09
N PHE A 67 11.46 18.88 -38.13
CA PHE A 67 12.14 19.74 -39.07
C PHE A 67 13.23 18.95 -39.79
N HIS A 68 13.69 19.48 -40.97
CA HIS A 68 14.76 18.87 -41.76
C HIS A 68 16.15 19.15 -41.20
N SER A 69 16.35 20.28 -40.46
CA SER A 69 17.64 20.65 -39.88
C SER A 69 17.48 21.40 -38.54
N LYS A 70 18.61 21.56 -37.82
CA LYS A 70 18.64 22.36 -36.57
C LYS A 70 18.41 23.84 -36.83
N GLU A 71 18.91 24.35 -37.95
CA GLU A 71 18.75 25.73 -38.38
C GLU A 71 17.27 26.04 -38.69
N GLU A 72 16.61 25.17 -39.44
CA GLU A 72 15.18 25.27 -39.76
C GLU A 72 14.30 25.22 -38.49
N ARG A 73 14.66 24.34 -37.54
CA ARG A 73 14.03 24.29 -36.23
C ARG A 73 14.18 25.58 -35.44
N ALA A 74 15.40 26.16 -35.39
CA ALA A 74 15.70 27.39 -34.65
C ALA A 74 14.91 28.60 -35.21
N GLU A 75 14.82 28.72 -36.51
CA GLU A 75 14.01 29.75 -37.19
C GLU A 75 12.51 29.53 -36.92
N ALA A 76 12.04 28.28 -36.97
CA ALA A 76 10.66 27.93 -36.74
C ALA A 76 10.20 28.17 -35.28
N MET A 77 11.08 28.01 -34.29
CA MET A 77 10.80 28.25 -32.86
C MET A 77 10.28 29.66 -32.60
N LEU A 78 10.94 30.69 -33.20
CA LEU A 78 10.51 32.07 -33.05
C LEU A 78 9.14 32.35 -33.70
N LYS A 79 8.90 31.77 -34.89
CA LYS A 79 7.63 31.91 -35.60
C LYS A 79 6.51 31.16 -34.85
N LEU A 80 6.76 29.97 -34.32
CA LEU A 80 5.78 29.16 -33.59
C LEU A 80 5.29 29.85 -32.30
N GLN A 81 6.19 30.48 -31.55
CA GLN A 81 5.85 31.20 -30.30
C GLN A 81 5.00 32.46 -30.54
N ALA A 82 5.02 32.99 -31.74
CA ALA A 82 4.20 34.15 -32.14
C ALA A 82 2.83 33.77 -32.72
N ILE A 83 2.52 32.49 -32.86
CA ILE A 83 1.24 32.02 -33.40
C ILE A 83 0.17 32.03 -32.30
N GLU A 84 -0.89 32.80 -32.55
CA GLU A 84 -2.10 32.80 -31.72
C GLU A 84 -3.12 31.77 -32.28
N TRP A 85 -3.67 30.96 -31.36
CA TRP A 85 -4.71 30.00 -31.65
C TRP A 85 -5.86 30.12 -30.64
N ASN A 86 -7.07 30.45 -31.11
CA ASN A 86 -8.25 30.66 -30.28
C ASN A 86 -8.06 31.70 -29.14
N GLY A 87 -7.29 32.78 -29.39
CA GLY A 87 -7.03 33.83 -28.40
C GLY A 87 -5.90 33.52 -27.41
N GLU A 88 -5.15 32.41 -27.60
CA GLU A 88 -3.97 32.06 -26.77
C GLU A 88 -2.76 31.80 -27.68
N LEU A 89 -1.58 32.22 -27.24
CA LEU A 89 -0.33 31.92 -27.93
C LEU A 89 0.01 30.42 -27.81
N LEU A 90 0.53 29.84 -28.89
CA LEU A 90 1.03 28.47 -28.84
C LEU A 90 2.23 28.37 -27.90
N GLU A 91 2.17 27.44 -26.97
CA GLU A 91 3.28 27.14 -26.09
C GLU A 91 4.21 26.13 -26.79
N VAL A 92 5.44 26.52 -27.05
CA VAL A 92 6.43 25.70 -27.76
C VAL A 92 7.60 25.37 -26.86
N LYS A 93 7.94 24.10 -26.76
CA LYS A 93 9.05 23.59 -25.93
C LYS A 93 9.94 22.64 -26.73
N ASP A 94 11.16 22.51 -26.27
CA ASP A 94 12.06 21.49 -26.76
C ASP A 94 11.49 20.07 -26.51
N ALA A 95 11.63 19.20 -27.49
CA ALA A 95 11.23 17.83 -27.34
C ALA A 95 12.26 17.07 -26.49
N LEU A 96 11.91 16.77 -25.25
CA LEU A 96 12.71 15.95 -24.36
C LEU A 96 12.72 14.47 -24.83
N PRO A 97 13.76 13.69 -24.52
CA PRO A 97 13.83 12.26 -24.85
C PRO A 97 12.60 11.50 -24.33
N LYS A 98 12.09 10.52 -25.08
CA LYS A 98 10.85 9.76 -24.79
C LYS A 98 10.76 9.19 -23.36
N ARG A 99 11.85 9.08 -22.63
CA ARG A 99 11.91 8.50 -21.29
C ARG A 99 11.60 9.46 -20.13
N SER A 100 11.47 10.76 -20.38
CA SER A 100 11.27 11.77 -19.33
C SER A 100 9.84 12.32 -19.20
N MET A 101 8.90 11.91 -20.07
CA MET A 101 7.53 12.42 -20.03
C MET A 101 6.64 11.61 -19.11
N LYS A 102 6.43 12.06 -17.87
CA LYS A 102 5.30 11.64 -17.03
C LYS A 102 4.02 12.29 -17.57
N PRO A 103 2.85 11.58 -17.61
CA PRO A 103 1.60 12.20 -18.00
C PRO A 103 1.22 13.31 -17.01
N MET A 104 1.09 14.54 -17.48
CA MET A 104 0.63 15.68 -16.67
C MET A 104 -0.78 15.40 -16.15
N ARG A 105 -0.91 15.19 -14.83
CA ARG A 105 -2.20 15.22 -14.13
C ARG A 105 -2.71 16.66 -14.08
N LYS A 106 -3.98 16.86 -14.45
CA LYS A 106 -4.68 18.13 -14.26
C LYS A 106 -4.55 18.60 -12.81
N ARG A 107 -3.86 19.70 -12.59
CA ARG A 107 -3.87 20.44 -11.33
C ARG A 107 -5.16 21.26 -11.25
N ASN A 108 -5.93 21.07 -10.20
CA ASN A 108 -6.98 22.03 -9.83
C ASN A 108 -6.31 23.36 -9.44
N LYS A 109 -6.90 24.46 -9.87
CA LYS A 109 -6.46 25.82 -9.53
C LYS A 109 -6.42 25.96 -8.00
N ARG A 110 -5.23 26.17 -7.44
CA ARG A 110 -4.99 26.75 -6.13
C ARG A 110 -4.22 28.03 -6.36
N ASP A 111 -4.38 28.96 -5.44
CA ASP A 111 -3.92 30.35 -5.56
C ASP A 111 -2.41 30.47 -5.85
N PRO A 112 -2.02 31.53 -6.60
CA PRO A 112 -0.63 31.68 -7.09
C PRO A 112 0.40 31.95 -5.99
N GLU A 113 0.03 32.41 -4.80
CA GLU A 113 0.99 32.84 -3.76
C GLU A 113 1.54 31.70 -2.90
N GLU A 114 0.80 30.58 -2.74
CA GLU A 114 1.33 29.40 -2.02
C GLU A 114 2.18 28.45 -2.89
N ALA A 115 2.04 28.55 -4.21
CA ALA A 115 2.84 27.71 -5.15
C ALA A 115 4.29 28.18 -5.30
N GLY A 116 4.61 29.41 -4.94
CA GLY A 116 5.93 30.00 -5.06
C GLY A 116 6.93 29.56 -3.98
N LYS A 117 6.44 29.21 -2.79
CA LYS A 117 7.32 28.82 -1.65
C LYS A 117 7.69 27.34 -1.61
N ALA A 118 6.87 26.46 -2.20
CA ALA A 118 7.15 25.01 -2.21
C ALA A 118 7.98 24.55 -3.43
N GLN A 119 8.32 25.40 -4.37
CA GLN A 119 9.12 25.09 -5.57
C GLN A 119 10.55 25.60 -5.53
N GLN A 120 10.95 26.35 -4.49
CA GLN A 120 12.30 26.91 -4.38
C GLN A 120 13.24 26.11 -3.46
N GLU A 121 12.80 24.98 -2.87
CA GLU A 121 13.64 24.15 -1.98
C GLU A 121 13.89 22.72 -2.49
N GLN A 122 13.63 22.40 -3.74
CA GLN A 122 14.32 21.28 -4.37
C GLN A 122 15.49 21.83 -5.17
N GLN A 123 16.54 22.25 -4.45
CA GLN A 123 17.90 22.21 -4.96
C GLN A 123 18.11 20.78 -5.50
N GLU A 124 18.53 20.64 -6.73
CA GLU A 124 19.12 19.40 -7.24
C GLU A 124 20.34 19.13 -6.36
N GLU A 125 20.13 18.40 -5.24
CA GLU A 125 21.25 17.86 -4.48
C GLU A 125 22.09 17.03 -5.45
N ASP A 126 23.33 17.39 -5.57
CA ASP A 126 24.32 16.62 -6.34
C ASP A 126 24.34 15.19 -5.75
N VAL A 127 23.76 14.25 -6.49
CA VAL A 127 23.59 12.85 -6.06
C VAL A 127 24.94 12.22 -5.68
N SER A 128 26.05 12.75 -6.21
CA SER A 128 27.42 12.32 -5.89
C SER A 128 27.83 12.67 -4.45
N GLN A 129 27.17 13.63 -3.80
CA GLN A 129 27.48 14.05 -2.43
C GLN A 129 26.67 13.31 -1.35
N ARG A 130 25.66 12.52 -1.73
CA ARG A 130 24.85 11.76 -0.77
C ARG A 130 25.68 10.78 0.04
N ASP A 131 25.39 10.67 1.32
CA ASP A 131 25.93 9.63 2.18
C ASP A 131 25.18 8.30 1.93
N VAL A 132 25.87 7.18 2.07
CA VAL A 132 25.25 5.85 1.92
C VAL A 132 24.13 5.61 2.96
N ARG A 133 24.26 6.19 4.14
CA ARG A 133 23.25 6.15 5.20
C ARG A 133 21.94 6.81 4.76
N ASP A 134 22.03 7.97 4.10
CA ASP A 134 20.84 8.71 3.64
C ASP A 134 20.07 7.95 2.55
N VAL A 135 20.75 7.07 1.82
CA VAL A 135 20.17 6.24 0.77
C VAL A 135 19.62 4.92 1.30
N VAL A 136 20.37 4.24 2.18
CA VAL A 136 20.06 2.88 2.63
C VAL A 136 19.28 2.88 3.94
N THR A 137 19.64 3.73 4.88
CA THR A 137 19.04 3.85 6.21
C THR A 137 18.75 5.31 6.57
N PRO A 138 17.89 6.02 5.80
CA PRO A 138 17.68 7.47 5.93
C PRO A 138 17.12 7.91 7.29
N TRP A 139 16.66 6.99 8.11
CA TRP A 139 16.15 7.25 9.46
C TRP A 139 17.06 6.69 10.56
N ALA A 140 18.30 6.34 10.25
CA ALA A 140 19.26 5.81 11.23
C ALA A 140 19.48 6.73 12.45
N SER A 141 19.40 8.06 12.24
CA SER A 141 19.52 9.08 13.29
C SER A 141 18.20 9.38 14.03
N VAL A 142 17.08 8.84 13.58
CA VAL A 142 15.76 9.05 14.20
C VAL A 142 15.55 7.98 15.27
N PRO A 143 15.15 8.32 16.51
CA PRO A 143 14.78 7.34 17.53
C PRO A 143 13.75 6.33 16.99
N TYR A 144 13.89 5.06 17.38
CA TYR A 144 13.10 4.00 16.76
C TYR A 144 11.59 4.15 17.05
N GLU A 145 11.23 4.60 18.22
CA GLU A 145 9.85 4.90 18.62
C GLU A 145 9.23 5.97 17.70
N GLU A 146 9.99 7.02 17.41
CA GLU A 146 9.55 8.07 16.48
C GLU A 146 9.41 7.54 15.04
N GLN A 147 10.28 6.62 14.61
CA GLN A 147 10.13 5.95 13.30
C GLN A 147 8.79 5.19 13.24
N LEU A 148 8.43 4.46 14.30
CA LEU A 148 7.17 3.74 14.40
C LEU A 148 5.96 4.68 14.32
N GLU A 149 5.98 5.79 15.07
CA GLU A 149 4.92 6.81 15.02
C GLU A 149 4.74 7.40 13.62
N ARG A 150 5.85 7.75 12.94
CA ARG A 150 5.81 8.27 11.56
C ARG A 150 5.22 7.26 10.59
N LYS A 151 5.60 5.98 10.68
CA LYS A 151 5.06 4.90 9.86
C LYS A 151 3.58 4.67 10.12
N GLU A 152 3.17 4.63 11.38
CA GLU A 152 1.76 4.47 11.77
C GLU A 152 0.90 5.63 11.21
N ALA A 153 1.38 6.86 11.30
CA ALA A 153 0.70 8.03 10.75
C ALA A 153 0.52 7.92 9.22
N GLU A 154 1.54 7.44 8.50
CA GLU A 154 1.44 7.19 7.05
C GLU A 154 0.43 6.08 6.73
N MET A 155 0.37 5.01 7.52
CA MET A 155 -0.60 3.93 7.33
C MET A 155 -2.04 4.40 7.55
N LYS A 156 -2.29 5.27 8.53
CA LYS A 156 -3.59 5.94 8.71
C LYS A 156 -3.99 6.73 7.46
N LYS A 157 -3.07 7.48 6.85
CA LYS A 157 -3.32 8.20 5.59
C LYS A 157 -3.67 7.26 4.43
N VAL A 158 -3.09 6.07 4.38
CA VAL A 158 -3.43 5.03 3.38
C VAL A 158 -4.89 4.62 3.52
N LEU A 159 -5.36 4.32 4.73
CA LEU A 159 -6.74 3.92 4.98
C LEU A 159 -7.74 5.03 4.62
N VAL A 160 -7.46 6.26 4.98
CA VAL A 160 -8.26 7.44 4.55
C VAL A 160 -8.28 7.57 3.02
N LYS A 161 -7.14 7.31 2.36
CA LYS A 161 -7.03 7.37 0.89
C LYS A 161 -7.89 6.29 0.23
N ILE A 162 -7.98 5.09 0.80
CA ILE A 162 -8.87 4.02 0.34
C ILE A 162 -10.33 4.49 0.39
N VAL A 163 -10.79 5.03 1.53
CA VAL A 163 -12.14 5.59 1.66
C VAL A 163 -12.42 6.63 0.58
N ARG A 164 -11.56 7.63 0.46
CA ARG A 164 -11.72 8.75 -0.49
C ARG A 164 -11.80 8.27 -1.94
N GLN A 165 -10.93 7.34 -2.33
CA GLN A 165 -10.89 6.86 -3.71
C GLN A 165 -12.06 5.93 -4.02
N THR A 166 -12.43 5.02 -3.12
CA THR A 166 -13.57 4.11 -3.31
C THR A 166 -14.87 4.90 -3.41
N ARG A 167 -15.09 5.90 -2.54
CA ARG A 167 -16.25 6.82 -2.64
C ARG A 167 -16.34 7.50 -4.00
N LYS A 168 -15.21 7.94 -4.57
CA LYS A 168 -15.16 8.54 -5.89
C LYS A 168 -15.65 7.59 -6.99
N GLU A 169 -15.36 6.29 -6.89
CA GLU A 169 -15.85 5.29 -7.84
C GLU A 169 -17.36 5.07 -7.71
N PHE A 170 -17.90 5.04 -6.48
CA PHE A 170 -19.36 4.98 -6.27
C PHE A 170 -20.05 6.21 -6.87
N GLY A 171 -19.58 7.43 -6.62
CA GLY A 171 -20.15 8.65 -7.19
C GLY A 171 -20.05 8.73 -8.72
N LYS A 172 -19.04 8.11 -9.34
CA LYS A 172 -18.97 7.98 -10.80
C LYS A 172 -20.07 7.04 -11.34
N LYS A 173 -20.34 5.94 -10.62
CA LYS A 173 -21.37 4.99 -11.02
C LYS A 173 -22.77 5.60 -10.87
N GLU A 174 -23.04 6.30 -9.78
CA GLU A 174 -24.31 7.02 -9.59
C GLU A 174 -24.60 7.99 -10.75
N LYS A 175 -23.59 8.81 -11.13
CA LYS A 175 -23.73 9.73 -12.26
C LYS A 175 -24.01 9.00 -13.58
N ARG A 176 -23.42 7.83 -13.81
CA ARG A 176 -23.69 7.01 -15.01
C ARG A 176 -25.12 6.46 -15.00
N VAL A 177 -25.55 5.89 -13.86
CA VAL A 177 -26.92 5.38 -13.72
C VAL A 177 -27.94 6.47 -13.94
N ALA A 178 -27.75 7.66 -13.33
CA ALA A 178 -28.63 8.82 -13.55
C ALA A 178 -28.66 9.27 -15.02
N GLN A 179 -27.51 9.23 -15.72
CA GLN A 179 -27.45 9.58 -17.14
C GLN A 179 -28.18 8.55 -18.02
N ASP A 180 -28.04 7.26 -17.72
CA ASP A 180 -28.72 6.19 -18.45
C ASP A 180 -30.23 6.26 -18.25
N GLN A 181 -30.70 6.54 -17.05
CA GLN A 181 -32.12 6.80 -16.75
C GLN A 181 -32.68 7.99 -17.55
N ARG A 182 -31.90 9.10 -17.62
CA ARG A 182 -32.29 10.27 -18.45
C ARG A 182 -32.36 9.93 -19.95
N ASN A 183 -31.45 9.08 -20.44
CA ASN A 183 -31.44 8.64 -21.83
C ASN A 183 -32.64 7.73 -22.14
N VAL A 184 -33.00 6.83 -21.24
CA VAL A 184 -34.20 5.99 -21.36
C VAL A 184 -35.47 6.84 -21.36
N ALA A 185 -35.60 7.79 -20.43
CA ALA A 185 -36.73 8.72 -20.39
C ALA A 185 -36.85 9.57 -21.66
N LYS A 186 -35.72 10.03 -22.23
CA LYS A 186 -35.71 10.73 -23.53
C LYS A 186 -36.18 9.85 -24.68
N LYS A 187 -35.74 8.56 -24.73
CA LYS A 187 -36.20 7.60 -25.75
C LYS A 187 -37.69 7.33 -25.63
N LYS A 188 -38.21 7.13 -24.41
CA LYS A 188 -39.63 6.93 -24.14
C LYS A 188 -40.47 8.12 -24.64
N ARG A 189 -40.07 9.35 -24.30
CA ARG A 189 -40.74 10.57 -24.80
C ARG A 189 -40.65 10.77 -26.31
N LYS A 190 -39.63 10.23 -26.96
CA LYS A 190 -39.50 10.30 -28.41
C LYS A 190 -40.46 9.29 -29.07
N LEU A 191 -40.55 8.08 -28.56
CA LEU A 191 -41.52 7.05 -29.01
C LEU A 191 -42.96 7.54 -28.82
N GLU A 192 -43.33 8.06 -27.66
CA GLU A 192 -44.66 8.62 -27.38
C GLU A 192 -45.02 9.80 -28.29
N LYS A 193 -44.05 10.56 -28.85
CA LYS A 193 -44.27 11.60 -29.85
C LYS A 193 -44.43 11.06 -31.27
N GLU A 194 -43.73 9.96 -31.57
CA GLU A 194 -43.82 9.29 -32.87
C GLU A 194 -45.14 8.50 -33.00
N GLU A 195 -45.64 7.88 -31.91
CA GLU A 195 -46.95 7.21 -31.87
C GLU A 195 -48.15 8.16 -31.98
N ASN A 196 -48.04 9.42 -31.56
CA ASN A 196 -49.09 10.42 -31.72
C ASN A 196 -49.15 11.04 -33.13
N THR A 197 -48.25 10.67 -34.03
CA THR A 197 -48.21 11.19 -35.40
C THR A 197 -48.63 10.17 -36.47
N GLU A 198 -48.76 8.89 -36.14
CA GLU A 198 -49.20 7.84 -37.06
C GLU A 198 -50.34 6.99 -36.45
N GLN A 199 -51.53 7.03 -37.09
CA GLN A 199 -52.61 6.07 -36.82
C GLN A 199 -52.20 4.67 -37.33
N VAL A 200 -51.45 3.92 -36.50
CA VAL A 200 -51.14 2.48 -36.75
C VAL A 200 -51.47 1.72 -35.47
N LYS A 201 -52.22 0.62 -35.64
CA LYS A 201 -52.65 -0.31 -34.56
C LYS A 201 -51.46 -0.72 -33.70
N PRO A 202 -51.64 -0.82 -32.33
CA PRO A 202 -50.58 -1.18 -31.41
C PRO A 202 -50.16 -2.64 -31.62
N ALA A 203 -48.93 -2.89 -32.04
CA ALA A 203 -48.30 -4.17 -31.80
C ALA A 203 -47.96 -4.23 -30.30
N GLU A 204 -48.34 -5.30 -29.64
CA GLU A 204 -47.98 -5.54 -28.21
C GLU A 204 -46.45 -5.52 -28.04
N VAL A 205 -45.91 -4.39 -27.61
CA VAL A 205 -44.54 -4.30 -27.16
C VAL A 205 -44.52 -4.75 -25.72
N TYR A 206 -44.07 -5.97 -25.49
CA TYR A 206 -43.72 -6.44 -24.14
C TYR A 206 -42.65 -5.52 -23.54
N VAL A 207 -43.03 -4.57 -22.72
CA VAL A 207 -42.15 -3.76 -21.91
C VAL A 207 -41.92 -4.60 -20.64
N ASP A 208 -40.70 -5.12 -20.52
CA ASP A 208 -40.25 -5.82 -19.31
C ASP A 208 -40.12 -4.77 -18.18
N ASP A 209 -41.21 -4.55 -17.45
CA ASP A 209 -41.32 -3.62 -16.32
C ASP A 209 -40.58 -4.08 -15.06
N ALA A 210 -39.90 -5.22 -15.14
CA ALA A 210 -39.17 -5.81 -14.00
C ALA A 210 -37.65 -5.59 -14.06
N LYS A 211 -37.17 -4.41 -14.49
CA LYS A 211 -35.79 -4.06 -14.16
C LYS A 211 -35.77 -3.54 -12.73
N PRO A 212 -35.13 -4.28 -11.79
CA PRO A 212 -35.08 -3.85 -10.41
C PRO A 212 -34.47 -2.44 -10.36
N GLN A 213 -35.13 -1.54 -9.64
CA GLN A 213 -34.55 -0.27 -9.22
C GLN A 213 -33.33 -0.58 -8.36
N TYR A 214 -32.16 -0.68 -8.98
CA TYR A 214 -30.91 -0.80 -8.24
C TYR A 214 -30.65 0.54 -7.55
N SER A 215 -31.15 0.68 -6.33
CA SER A 215 -30.60 1.69 -5.42
C SER A 215 -29.17 1.27 -5.09
N LEU A 216 -28.21 2.07 -5.49
CA LEU A 216 -26.80 1.82 -5.21
C LEU A 216 -26.60 1.99 -3.71
N LYS A 217 -26.66 0.91 -2.92
CA LYS A 217 -26.34 0.97 -1.49
C LYS A 217 -24.85 1.27 -1.37
N ILE A 218 -24.53 2.48 -0.93
CA ILE A 218 -23.16 2.87 -0.58
C ILE A 218 -22.80 2.15 0.72
N PRO A 219 -21.70 1.39 0.78
CA PRO A 219 -21.26 0.74 2.00
C PRO A 219 -21.12 1.73 3.16
N LYS A 220 -21.55 1.34 4.37
CA LYS A 220 -21.56 2.21 5.55
C LYS A 220 -20.19 2.78 5.88
N TRP A 221 -19.12 1.99 5.75
CA TRP A 221 -17.75 2.44 6.01
C TRP A 221 -17.26 3.56 5.08
N LEU A 222 -17.90 3.75 3.92
CA LEU A 222 -17.63 4.88 3.03
C LEU A 222 -18.25 6.19 3.51
N ASN A 223 -19.23 6.15 4.39
CA ASN A 223 -19.89 7.35 4.93
C ASN A 223 -19.13 7.97 6.09
N SER A 224 -18.12 7.28 6.65
CA SER A 224 -17.26 7.82 7.69
C SER A 224 -16.36 8.91 7.11
N HIS A 225 -16.75 10.17 7.30
CA HIS A 225 -15.84 11.31 7.27
C HIS A 225 -15.19 11.37 8.64
N GLY A 226 -13.92 11.72 8.75
CA GLY A 226 -13.37 12.04 10.06
C GLY A 226 -14.31 13.00 10.77
N SER A 227 -15.07 12.54 11.76
CA SER A 227 -16.13 13.29 12.41
C SER A 227 -15.99 13.24 13.92
N ILE A 228 -16.27 14.34 14.56
CA ILE A 228 -16.41 14.44 16.00
C ILE A 228 -17.90 14.35 16.33
N TYR A 229 -18.25 13.58 17.31
CA TYR A 229 -19.61 13.39 17.80
C TYR A 229 -19.71 13.83 19.25
N VAL A 230 -20.78 14.55 19.55
CA VAL A 230 -21.10 15.03 20.91
C VAL A 230 -22.55 14.71 21.19
N VAL A 231 -22.83 14.17 22.36
CA VAL A 231 -24.19 14.09 22.90
C VAL A 231 -24.39 15.25 23.85
N ALA A 232 -25.29 16.14 23.52
CA ALA A 232 -25.61 17.34 24.28
C ALA A 232 -27.14 17.47 24.41
N ASN A 233 -27.67 17.62 25.63
CA ASN A 233 -29.11 17.75 25.89
C ASN A 233 -29.94 16.67 25.21
N ASN A 234 -29.53 15.40 25.33
CA ASN A 234 -30.18 14.23 24.71
C ASN A 234 -30.23 14.24 23.17
N VAL A 235 -29.40 15.02 22.52
CA VAL A 235 -29.29 15.04 21.07
C VAL A 235 -27.86 14.72 20.65
N LEU A 236 -27.72 13.86 19.65
CA LEU A 236 -26.43 13.54 19.03
C LEU A 236 -26.14 14.55 17.93
N TYR A 237 -25.02 15.23 18.04
CA TYR A 237 -24.48 16.15 17.03
C TYR A 237 -23.19 15.61 16.42
N SER A 238 -22.90 15.99 15.19
CA SER A 238 -21.63 15.71 14.52
C SER A 238 -21.03 16.91 13.82
N ARG A 239 -19.70 16.89 13.69
CA ARG A 239 -18.93 17.87 12.96
C ARG A 239 -17.71 17.21 12.33
N ALA A 240 -17.33 17.59 11.10
CA ALA A 240 -16.12 17.08 10.47
C ALA A 240 -14.85 17.59 11.17
N HIS A 241 -13.82 16.76 11.30
CA HIS A 241 -12.52 17.16 11.89
C HIS A 241 -11.85 18.33 11.17
N GLU A 242 -11.95 18.34 9.82
CA GLU A 242 -11.33 19.35 8.96
C GLU A 242 -12.27 20.57 8.70
N ALA A 243 -13.36 20.69 9.46
CA ALA A 243 -14.30 21.80 9.29
C ALA A 243 -13.69 23.12 9.80
N GLU A 244 -13.95 24.22 9.07
CA GLU A 244 -13.54 25.55 9.50
C GLU A 244 -14.19 25.91 10.85
N ALA A 245 -13.57 26.82 11.63
CA ALA A 245 -14.00 27.12 13.00
C ALA A 245 -15.50 27.45 13.11
N ASP A 246 -16.05 28.14 12.13
CA ASP A 246 -17.45 28.62 12.12
C ASP A 246 -18.46 27.60 11.53
N THR A 247 -17.99 26.38 11.15
CA THR A 247 -18.89 25.35 10.61
C THR A 247 -19.88 24.90 11.70
N PRO A 248 -21.19 24.96 11.47
CA PRO A 248 -22.17 24.57 12.47
C PRO A 248 -22.15 23.05 12.73
N TRP A 249 -22.57 22.66 13.92
CA TRP A 249 -22.82 21.27 14.26
C TRP A 249 -24.09 20.78 13.59
N THR A 250 -24.04 19.55 13.08
CA THR A 250 -25.18 18.91 12.43
C THR A 250 -25.87 17.96 13.40
N ARG A 251 -27.17 18.13 13.63
CA ARG A 251 -27.98 17.16 14.37
C ARG A 251 -28.04 15.83 13.61
N VAL A 252 -27.76 14.73 14.31
CA VAL A 252 -27.68 13.37 13.73
C VAL A 252 -28.85 12.50 14.14
N ALA A 253 -29.14 12.43 15.44
CA ALA A 253 -30.19 11.57 16.00
C ALA A 253 -30.60 12.03 17.40
N ASP A 254 -31.72 11.49 17.90
CA ASP A 254 -32.06 11.55 19.32
C ASP A 254 -31.10 10.65 20.12
N ALA A 255 -30.69 11.10 21.29
CA ALA A 255 -29.76 10.44 22.16
C ALA A 255 -30.27 10.40 23.61
N THR A 256 -31.59 10.25 23.77
CA THR A 256 -32.24 10.11 25.08
C THR A 256 -31.64 8.92 25.82
N ASP A 257 -31.34 9.12 27.10
CA ASP A 257 -30.75 8.10 28.00
C ASP A 257 -29.34 7.63 27.59
N VAL A 258 -28.65 8.27 26.66
CA VAL A 258 -27.26 7.95 26.32
C VAL A 258 -26.32 8.50 27.40
N ALA A 259 -25.56 7.59 28.01
CA ALA A 259 -24.56 7.88 29.05
C ALA A 259 -23.11 7.96 28.49
N ALA A 260 -22.80 7.25 27.42
CA ALA A 260 -21.48 7.26 26.78
C ALA A 260 -21.59 6.91 25.30
N ILE A 261 -20.68 7.41 24.47
CA ILE A 261 -20.54 7.01 23.07
C ILE A 261 -19.09 6.72 22.69
N VAL A 262 -18.92 5.86 21.69
CA VAL A 262 -17.61 5.57 21.07
C VAL A 262 -17.78 5.23 19.59
N SER A 263 -16.78 5.56 18.79
CA SER A 263 -16.67 5.05 17.44
C SER A 263 -16.04 3.65 17.48
N PHE A 264 -16.76 2.64 17.02
CA PHE A 264 -16.31 1.26 17.00
C PHE A 264 -16.38 0.70 15.58
N GLY A 265 -15.25 0.62 14.92
CA GLY A 265 -15.19 0.35 13.49
C GLY A 265 -15.91 1.44 12.69
N SER A 266 -16.89 1.02 11.90
CA SER A 266 -17.75 1.94 11.12
C SER A 266 -19.01 2.37 11.84
N ASP A 267 -19.26 1.84 13.03
CA ASP A 267 -20.49 2.10 13.80
C ASP A 267 -20.23 3.12 14.94
N LEU A 268 -21.22 3.91 15.27
CA LEU A 268 -21.25 4.66 16.52
C LEU A 268 -22.00 3.80 17.53
N VAL A 269 -21.36 3.56 18.67
CA VAL A 269 -21.87 2.71 19.76
C VAL A 269 -22.15 3.57 20.98
N ALA A 270 -23.23 3.28 21.68
CA ALA A 270 -23.61 3.99 22.91
C ALA A 270 -23.90 3.03 24.05
N ALA A 271 -23.55 3.42 25.27
CA ALA A 271 -24.18 2.90 26.47
C ALA A 271 -25.35 3.79 26.86
N LYS A 272 -26.47 3.21 27.27
CA LYS A 272 -27.59 3.94 27.85
C LYS A 272 -27.65 3.78 29.36
N THR A 273 -28.49 4.58 30.02
CA THR A 273 -28.70 4.55 31.48
C THR A 273 -29.27 3.22 32.00
N ASP A 274 -29.79 2.37 31.09
CA ASP A 274 -30.20 0.99 31.39
C ASP A 274 -29.02 -0.02 31.40
N ASN A 275 -27.78 0.47 31.27
CA ASN A 275 -26.52 -0.26 31.17
C ASN A 275 -26.46 -1.25 29.99
N ASN A 276 -27.29 -1.06 28.97
CA ASN A 276 -27.20 -1.80 27.72
C ASN A 276 -26.44 -1.01 26.66
N ILE A 277 -25.88 -1.76 25.70
CA ILE A 277 -25.06 -1.22 24.61
C ILE A 277 -25.85 -1.26 23.32
N TYR A 278 -25.80 -0.18 22.58
CA TYR A 278 -26.58 0.06 21.38
C TYR A 278 -25.68 0.50 20.23
N ALA A 279 -26.03 0.16 18.99
CA ALA A 279 -25.43 0.72 17.78
C ALA A 279 -26.42 1.66 17.09
N LEU A 280 -25.89 2.78 16.55
CA LEU A 280 -26.68 3.67 15.73
C LEU A 280 -26.87 3.08 14.34
N LYS A 281 -28.12 2.79 13.96
CA LYS A 281 -28.48 2.13 12.69
C LYS A 281 -29.52 2.95 11.93
N PRO A 282 -29.62 2.78 10.57
CA PRO A 282 -30.75 3.32 9.84
C PRO A 282 -32.07 2.77 10.40
N ASP A 283 -32.99 3.68 10.72
CA ASP A 283 -34.33 3.31 11.15
C ASP A 283 -35.11 2.74 9.97
N GLN A 284 -35.55 1.49 10.10
CA GLN A 284 -36.33 0.82 9.06
C GLN A 284 -37.78 1.32 9.01
N SER A 285 -38.25 2.00 10.06
CA SER A 285 -39.63 2.50 10.18
C SER A 285 -39.81 3.91 9.60
N CYS A 286 -38.73 4.66 9.44
CA CYS A 286 -38.76 6.05 8.97
C CYS A 286 -37.84 6.25 7.76
N ASN A 287 -38.32 6.92 6.71
CA ASN A 287 -37.53 7.23 5.51
C ASN A 287 -36.30 8.13 5.86
N GLY A 288 -35.14 7.49 6.11
CA GLY A 288 -33.85 8.19 6.28
C GLY A 288 -33.47 8.55 7.72
N GLY A 289 -34.22 8.14 8.73
CA GLY A 289 -33.88 8.33 10.14
C GLY A 289 -32.78 7.37 10.63
N LEU A 290 -32.21 7.67 11.80
CA LEU A 290 -31.27 6.80 12.52
C LEU A 290 -31.85 6.47 13.90
N ALA A 291 -31.74 5.20 14.34
CA ALA A 291 -32.18 4.72 15.61
C ALA A 291 -31.13 3.89 16.34
N TRP A 292 -31.20 3.84 17.64
CA TRP A 292 -30.32 3.03 18.49
C TRP A 292 -30.89 1.60 18.62
N GLU A 293 -30.18 0.62 18.08
CA GLU A 293 -30.52 -0.79 18.17
C GLU A 293 -29.66 -1.47 19.24
N LYS A 294 -30.30 -2.16 20.22
CA LYS A 294 -29.59 -2.88 21.27
C LYS A 294 -28.75 -4.01 20.70
N ILE A 295 -27.49 -4.11 21.19
CA ILE A 295 -26.52 -5.12 20.75
C ILE A 295 -26.27 -6.13 21.87
N CYS A 296 -25.91 -5.68 23.07
CA CYS A 296 -25.57 -6.50 24.21
C CYS A 296 -25.77 -5.74 25.52
N SER A 297 -25.56 -6.40 26.65
CA SER A 297 -25.53 -5.77 27.98
C SER A 297 -24.13 -5.31 28.34
N GLY A 298 -24.04 -4.30 29.20
CA GLY A 298 -22.78 -3.82 29.78
C GLY A 298 -22.30 -4.71 30.93
N PRO A 299 -21.16 -4.34 31.57
CA PRO A 299 -20.67 -5.04 32.77
C PRO A 299 -21.69 -5.02 33.89
N GLU A 300 -21.72 -6.10 34.68
CA GLU A 300 -22.61 -6.18 35.83
C GLU A 300 -22.16 -5.24 36.98
N GLY A 301 -23.13 -4.68 37.67
CA GLY A 301 -22.95 -4.00 38.97
C GLY A 301 -22.70 -2.49 38.93
N SER A 302 -22.28 -1.90 37.82
CA SER A 302 -22.00 -0.46 37.73
C SER A 302 -22.31 0.13 36.36
N GLN A 303 -22.78 1.36 36.34
CA GLN A 303 -23.15 2.06 35.11
C GLN A 303 -21.95 2.50 34.30
N ILE A 304 -21.96 2.26 33.00
CA ILE A 304 -20.92 2.75 32.08
C ILE A 304 -21.02 4.28 31.95
N THR A 305 -19.87 4.94 32.13
CA THR A 305 -19.72 6.39 32.02
C THR A 305 -18.89 6.81 30.81
N SER A 306 -18.02 5.93 30.32
CA SER A 306 -17.17 6.22 29.15
C SER A 306 -16.74 4.95 28.43
N PHE A 307 -16.43 5.11 27.16
CA PHE A 307 -15.91 4.06 26.29
C PHE A 307 -14.59 4.45 25.63
N ALA A 308 -13.79 3.43 25.32
CA ALA A 308 -12.71 3.50 24.35
C ALA A 308 -12.73 2.25 23.44
N SER A 309 -12.21 2.36 22.22
CA SER A 309 -12.13 1.25 21.28
C SER A 309 -10.68 0.96 20.93
N LEU A 310 -10.19 -0.21 21.29
CA LEU A 310 -8.81 -0.65 21.08
C LEU A 310 -8.78 -1.96 20.30
N ARG A 311 -8.14 -1.95 19.12
CA ARG A 311 -7.89 -3.17 18.32
C ARG A 311 -9.14 -4.04 18.09
N GLY A 312 -10.27 -3.41 17.84
CA GLY A 312 -11.54 -4.13 17.69
C GLY A 312 -12.13 -4.67 18.99
N THR A 313 -11.60 -4.29 20.15
CA THR A 313 -12.13 -4.58 21.47
C THR A 313 -12.74 -3.32 22.07
N LEU A 314 -13.92 -3.45 22.66
CA LEU A 314 -14.57 -2.36 23.37
C LEU A 314 -14.07 -2.32 24.82
N LEU A 315 -13.61 -1.17 25.26
CA LEU A 315 -13.25 -0.89 26.64
C LEU A 315 -14.30 0.03 27.25
N SER A 316 -14.68 -0.21 28.51
CA SER A 316 -15.61 0.64 29.24
C SER A 316 -15.03 1.07 30.59
N CYS A 317 -15.37 2.31 30.99
CA CYS A 317 -15.19 2.79 32.34
C CYS A 317 -16.55 2.89 33.01
N THR A 318 -16.64 2.49 34.27
CA THR A 318 -17.86 2.53 35.04
C THR A 318 -17.83 3.62 36.11
N SER A 319 -18.98 3.97 36.66
CA SER A 319 -19.13 5.05 37.65
C SER A 319 -18.33 4.85 38.94
N ASP A 320 -17.94 3.62 39.27
CA ASP A 320 -17.06 3.27 40.37
C ASP A 320 -15.56 3.25 40.01
N GLY A 321 -15.19 3.65 38.80
CA GLY A 321 -13.80 3.75 38.32
C GLY A 321 -13.20 2.44 37.82
N LYS A 322 -13.99 1.40 37.66
CA LYS A 322 -13.52 0.12 37.10
C LYS A 322 -13.48 0.18 35.59
N ILE A 323 -12.44 -0.45 35.03
CA ILE A 323 -12.21 -0.49 33.58
C ILE A 323 -12.29 -1.93 33.12
N PHE A 324 -13.18 -2.20 32.18
CA PHE A 324 -13.46 -3.52 31.64
C PHE A 324 -13.12 -3.58 30.14
N LYS A 325 -12.80 -4.79 29.65
CA LYS A 325 -12.80 -5.12 28.23
C LYS A 325 -13.92 -6.11 27.92
N GLN A 326 -14.49 -5.99 26.74
CA GLN A 326 -15.41 -6.98 26.20
C GLN A 326 -14.61 -8.19 25.68
N GLU A 327 -14.97 -9.41 26.11
CA GLU A 327 -14.34 -10.65 25.65
C GLU A 327 -14.95 -11.16 24.35
N GLY A 328 -14.16 -11.93 23.58
CA GLY A 328 -14.58 -12.59 22.33
C GLY A 328 -13.96 -11.97 21.09
N THR A 329 -13.96 -12.72 19.98
CA THR A 329 -13.45 -12.31 18.66
C THR A 329 -14.63 -12.03 17.73
N GLY A 330 -14.80 -10.79 17.32
CA GLY A 330 -15.84 -10.39 16.35
C GLY A 330 -16.56 -9.11 16.71
N ARG A 331 -17.36 -8.61 15.75
CA ARG A 331 -18.17 -7.41 15.93
C ARG A 331 -19.25 -7.71 16.99
N PHE A 332 -19.07 -7.19 18.22
CA PHE A 332 -19.97 -7.38 19.35
C PHE A 332 -20.09 -8.83 19.85
N ALA A 333 -18.93 -9.44 20.18
CA ALA A 333 -18.86 -10.78 20.75
C ALA A 333 -19.61 -10.92 22.10
N SER A 334 -19.97 -12.10 22.45
CA SER A 334 -20.65 -12.73 23.60
C SER A 334 -21.26 -11.92 24.76
N GLY A 335 -20.97 -10.63 24.90
CA GLY A 335 -21.45 -9.80 26.01
C GLY A 335 -20.76 -10.02 27.36
N GLU A 336 -19.72 -10.85 27.42
CA GLU A 336 -18.92 -11.07 28.63
C GLU A 336 -17.89 -9.95 28.78
N TRP A 337 -17.69 -9.50 30.02
CA TRP A 337 -16.80 -8.42 30.38
C TRP A 337 -15.75 -8.88 31.40
N LYS A 338 -14.48 -8.61 31.10
CA LYS A 338 -13.34 -8.89 31.99
C LYS A 338 -12.80 -7.58 32.58
N LEU A 339 -12.66 -7.53 33.89
CA LEU A 339 -12.01 -6.41 34.58
C LEU A 339 -10.54 -6.34 34.20
N LEU A 340 -10.09 -5.16 33.77
CA LEU A 340 -8.70 -4.86 33.43
C LEU A 340 -7.96 -4.11 34.52
N GLY A 341 -8.65 -3.27 35.27
CA GLY A 341 -8.06 -2.46 36.31
C GLY A 341 -9.07 -1.49 36.92
N GLU A 342 -8.60 -0.73 37.91
CA GLU A 342 -9.42 0.25 38.61
C GLU A 342 -8.63 1.54 38.83
N VAL A 343 -9.25 2.67 38.62
CA VAL A 343 -8.75 4.02 38.89
C VAL A 343 -9.81 4.74 39.71
N PRO A 344 -9.67 4.81 41.04
CA PRO A 344 -10.66 5.41 41.91
C PRO A 344 -11.02 6.83 41.48
N GLY A 345 -12.33 7.05 41.30
CA GLY A 345 -12.87 8.32 40.87
C GLY A 345 -12.78 8.63 39.39
N ALA A 346 -12.18 7.77 38.55
CA ALA A 346 -12.22 7.93 37.08
C ALA A 346 -13.64 7.73 36.56
N SER A 347 -14.02 8.55 35.62
CA SER A 347 -15.31 8.45 34.91
C SER A 347 -15.17 8.56 33.41
N ILE A 348 -13.99 8.87 32.93
CA ILE A 348 -13.68 9.08 31.50
C ILE A 348 -12.44 8.29 31.14
N ILE A 349 -12.46 7.56 30.03
CA ILE A 349 -11.29 6.90 29.44
C ILE A 349 -11.08 7.33 27.99
N GLY A 350 -9.83 7.35 27.56
CA GLY A 350 -9.45 7.61 26.18
C GLY A 350 -8.12 7.02 25.81
N LEU A 351 -7.91 6.80 24.52
CA LEU A 351 -6.69 6.22 23.96
C LEU A 351 -5.85 7.28 23.27
N HIS A 352 -4.55 7.28 23.54
CA HIS A 352 -3.60 8.13 22.82
C HIS A 352 -2.19 7.54 22.88
N ASN A 353 -1.49 7.48 21.72
CA ASN A 353 -0.09 7.07 21.59
C ASN A 353 0.28 5.82 22.39
N GLY A 354 -0.48 4.74 22.26
CA GLY A 354 -0.19 3.47 22.93
C GLY A 354 -0.51 3.43 24.42
N TYR A 355 -1.20 4.42 24.96
CA TYR A 355 -1.66 4.47 26.35
C TYR A 355 -3.18 4.55 26.45
N LEU A 356 -3.72 3.93 27.48
CA LEU A 356 -5.06 4.19 27.98
C LEU A 356 -4.99 5.23 29.10
N TYR A 357 -5.67 6.35 28.92
CA TYR A 357 -5.80 7.42 29.93
C TYR A 357 -7.13 7.25 30.66
N ALA A 358 -7.08 7.43 31.98
CA ALA A 358 -8.25 7.44 32.85
C ALA A 358 -8.25 8.75 33.64
N LEU A 359 -9.39 9.44 33.65
CA LEU A 359 -9.51 10.76 34.26
C LEU A 359 -10.90 10.99 34.85
N ASN A 360 -10.98 11.92 35.79
CA ASN A 360 -12.21 12.56 36.25
C ASN A 360 -12.06 14.07 36.15
N ALA A 361 -13.15 14.80 36.35
CA ALA A 361 -13.17 16.25 36.20
C ALA A 361 -12.24 17.00 37.21
N THR A 362 -11.84 16.41 38.30
CA THR A 362 -11.17 17.08 39.41
C THR A 362 -9.83 16.47 39.85
N ALA A 363 -9.47 15.28 39.39
CA ALA A 363 -8.25 14.58 39.80
C ALA A 363 -7.17 14.58 38.69
N PRO A 364 -5.90 14.39 39.07
CA PRO A 364 -4.82 14.16 38.11
C PRO A 364 -5.14 12.97 37.21
N TRP A 365 -4.78 13.06 35.95
CA TRP A 365 -4.93 11.98 35.00
C TRP A 365 -4.04 10.79 35.38
N SER A 366 -4.54 9.60 35.10
CA SER A 366 -3.75 8.34 35.21
C SER A 366 -3.63 7.73 33.83
N ARG A 367 -2.56 7.00 33.56
CA ARG A 367 -2.39 6.28 32.30
C ARG A 367 -1.83 4.88 32.52
N ALA A 368 -2.11 3.97 31.61
CA ALA A 368 -1.52 2.67 31.56
C ALA A 368 -1.01 2.37 30.14
N PRO A 369 0.19 1.79 29.97
CA PRO A 369 0.70 1.39 28.67
C PRO A 369 -0.14 0.24 28.10
N LEU A 370 -0.29 0.21 26.77
CA LEU A 370 -1.04 -0.79 26.02
C LEU A 370 -0.09 -1.66 25.16
N ASP A 371 1.07 -1.94 25.69
CA ASP A 371 2.09 -2.80 25.12
C ASP A 371 1.70 -4.27 25.26
N GLY A 372 1.90 -5.03 24.19
CA GLY A 372 1.65 -6.45 24.12
C GLY A 372 0.32 -6.86 23.48
N THR A 373 0.19 -8.16 23.26
CA THR A 373 -0.92 -8.79 22.54
C THR A 373 -2.11 -9.15 23.42
N ALA A 374 -1.92 -9.23 24.75
CA ALA A 374 -2.97 -9.60 25.69
C ALA A 374 -3.23 -8.48 26.69
N LEU A 375 -4.43 -7.89 26.62
CA LEU A 375 -4.96 -7.03 27.68
C LEU A 375 -5.44 -7.90 28.83
N GLU A 376 -4.55 -8.18 29.82
CA GLU A 376 -4.93 -9.04 30.95
C GLU A 376 -5.17 -8.25 32.24
N ALA A 377 -4.29 -7.35 32.61
CA ALA A 377 -4.44 -6.43 33.73
C ALA A 377 -3.65 -5.15 33.46
N LEU A 378 -4.24 -4.00 33.70
CA LEU A 378 -3.61 -2.71 33.48
C LEU A 378 -3.12 -2.14 34.81
N LYS A 379 -1.85 -1.68 34.83
CA LYS A 379 -1.29 -0.93 35.95
C LYS A 379 -1.27 0.54 35.59
N PHE A 380 -2.10 1.33 36.23
CA PHE A 380 -2.17 2.76 36.03
C PHE A 380 -1.12 3.50 36.87
N GLU A 381 -0.44 4.42 36.20
CA GLU A 381 0.50 5.37 36.81
C GLU A 381 -0.07 6.80 36.70
N LYS A 382 0.34 7.68 37.64
CA LYS A 382 -0.04 9.08 37.61
C LYS A 382 0.58 9.75 36.38
N PHE A 383 -0.21 10.52 35.64
CA PHE A 383 0.25 11.31 34.52
C PHE A 383 0.51 12.75 34.97
N ASP A 384 1.77 13.10 35.22
CA ASP A 384 2.20 14.36 35.85
C ASP A 384 2.29 15.54 34.87
N VAL A 385 1.53 15.53 33.77
CA VAL A 385 1.40 16.68 32.88
C VAL A 385 0.14 17.45 33.24
N LYS A 386 0.23 18.78 33.32
CA LYS A 386 -0.94 19.62 33.52
C LYS A 386 -1.75 19.70 32.25
N MET A 387 -2.83 18.94 32.19
CA MET A 387 -3.78 18.95 31.08
C MET A 387 -4.94 19.90 31.37
N PRO A 388 -5.61 20.46 30.33
CA PRO A 388 -6.86 21.18 30.48
C PRO A 388 -7.94 20.28 31.11
N GLU A 389 -8.87 20.91 31.85
CA GLU A 389 -10.06 20.23 32.35
C GLU A 389 -10.92 19.73 31.20
N ALA A 390 -11.38 18.46 31.25
CA ALA A 390 -12.07 17.84 30.14
C ALA A 390 -13.33 17.08 30.61
N LEU A 391 -14.41 17.25 29.86
CA LEU A 391 -15.67 16.53 29.99
C LEU A 391 -15.69 15.27 29.10
N GLY A 392 -14.76 15.17 28.19
CA GLY A 392 -14.58 14.04 27.30
C GLY A 392 -13.21 14.08 26.61
N ILE A 393 -12.69 12.91 26.27
CA ILE A 393 -11.38 12.76 25.62
C ILE A 393 -11.49 11.80 24.44
N THR A 394 -10.87 12.17 23.34
CA THR A 394 -10.58 11.29 22.21
C THR A 394 -9.25 11.72 21.58
N SER A 395 -8.81 11.08 20.54
CA SER A 395 -7.59 11.48 19.85
C SER A 395 -7.70 11.51 18.34
N HIS A 396 -6.91 12.38 17.72
CA HIS A 396 -6.75 12.44 16.29
C HIS A 396 -5.29 12.71 15.94
N ASN A 397 -4.68 11.80 15.18
CA ASN A 397 -3.25 11.83 14.90
C ASN A 397 -2.42 11.82 16.21
N THR A 398 -1.55 12.83 16.39
CA THR A 398 -0.69 13.02 17.56
C THR A 398 -1.27 13.97 18.61
N LEU A 399 -2.54 14.35 18.51
CA LEU A 399 -3.18 15.28 19.42
C LEU A 399 -4.32 14.62 20.19
N PHE A 400 -4.46 14.97 21.47
CA PHE A 400 -5.72 14.80 22.19
C PHE A 400 -6.77 15.77 21.64
N ILE A 401 -8.01 15.31 21.55
CA ILE A 401 -9.17 16.20 21.40
C ILE A 401 -9.93 16.15 22.71
N LEU A 402 -9.97 17.29 23.38
CA LEU A 402 -10.63 17.45 24.66
C LEU A 402 -11.93 18.24 24.45
N LEU A 403 -13.02 17.70 24.96
CA LEU A 403 -14.28 18.44 25.09
C LEU A 403 -14.25 19.19 26.42
N THR A 404 -14.36 20.52 26.37
CA THR A 404 -14.54 21.39 27.52
C THR A 404 -15.94 21.99 27.50
N PRO A 405 -16.43 22.69 28.57
CA PRO A 405 -17.75 23.33 28.56
C PRO A 405 -17.93 24.38 27.45
N GLU A 406 -16.83 24.98 26.99
CA GLU A 406 -16.84 26.13 26.07
C GLU A 406 -16.31 25.79 24.67
N SER A 407 -15.48 24.72 24.53
CA SER A 407 -14.71 24.48 23.32
C SER A 407 -14.26 23.03 23.14
N LEU A 408 -13.89 22.70 21.89
CA LEU A 408 -13.02 21.57 21.60
C LEU A 408 -11.57 22.04 21.56
N GLN A 409 -10.70 21.43 22.35
CA GLN A 409 -9.27 21.75 22.37
C GLN A 409 -8.44 20.63 21.78
N PHE A 410 -7.50 20.98 20.93
CA PHE A 410 -6.52 20.08 20.33
C PHE A 410 -5.20 20.25 21.09
N VAL A 411 -4.81 19.25 21.88
CA VAL A 411 -3.78 19.36 22.89
C VAL A 411 -2.66 18.34 22.62
N GLN A 412 -1.41 18.76 22.73
CA GLN A 412 -0.26 17.83 22.67
C GLN A 412 -0.13 17.05 23.97
N GLN A 413 0.69 15.97 23.94
CA GLN A 413 0.93 15.14 25.12
C GLN A 413 1.61 15.88 26.27
N ASP A 414 2.29 16.98 26.00
CA ASP A 414 2.89 17.88 26.99
C ASP A 414 1.93 18.90 27.60
N GLY A 415 0.64 18.82 27.26
CA GLY A 415 -0.40 19.76 27.72
C GLY A 415 -0.53 21.05 26.90
N THR A 416 0.29 21.23 25.87
CA THR A 416 0.22 22.45 25.02
C THR A 416 -1.02 22.42 24.12
N VAL A 417 -1.88 23.43 24.26
CA VAL A 417 -3.06 23.62 23.38
C VAL A 417 -2.59 24.17 22.04
N LYS A 418 -2.79 23.42 20.96
CA LYS A 418 -2.43 23.82 19.58
C LYS A 418 -3.54 24.58 18.87
N ALA A 419 -4.78 24.21 19.13
CA ALA A 419 -5.95 24.85 18.56
C ALA A 419 -7.14 24.73 19.52
N SER A 420 -8.05 25.65 19.43
CA SER A 420 -9.32 25.62 20.14
C SER A 420 -10.44 26.04 19.21
N VAL A 421 -11.55 25.32 19.24
CA VAL A 421 -12.75 25.58 18.45
C VAL A 421 -13.91 25.78 19.40
N ALA A 422 -14.47 26.99 19.44
CA ALA A 422 -15.62 27.30 20.29
C ALA A 422 -16.83 26.42 19.94
N LEU A 423 -17.58 26.01 20.95
CA LEU A 423 -18.86 25.35 20.77
C LEU A 423 -19.91 26.40 20.33
N THR A 424 -20.84 25.98 19.46
CA THR A 424 -21.97 26.87 19.07
C THR A 424 -22.90 27.08 20.27
N GLU A 425 -23.66 28.18 20.25
CA GLU A 425 -24.59 28.50 21.34
C GLU A 425 -25.64 27.39 21.60
N GLU A 426 -25.93 26.56 20.60
CA GLU A 426 -26.88 25.43 20.72
C GLU A 426 -26.38 24.33 21.65
N ILE A 427 -25.06 24.15 21.74
CA ILE A 427 -24.42 23.07 22.50
C ILE A 427 -23.48 23.57 23.60
N LYS A 428 -23.17 24.86 23.63
CA LYS A 428 -22.38 25.49 24.68
C LYS A 428 -23.12 25.47 26.02
N GLY A 429 -22.45 25.06 27.09
CA GLY A 429 -23.05 24.90 28.40
C GLY A 429 -24.11 23.82 28.53
N ALA A 430 -24.23 22.94 27.52
CA ALA A 430 -25.16 21.83 27.54
C ALA A 430 -24.75 20.74 28.57
N ASN A 431 -25.70 19.89 28.93
CA ASN A 431 -25.37 18.66 29.65
C ASN A 431 -24.79 17.63 28.69
N PHE A 432 -23.47 17.43 28.74
CA PHE A 432 -22.73 16.50 27.90
C PHE A 432 -22.72 15.12 28.53
N THR A 433 -23.16 14.10 27.79
CA THR A 433 -23.18 12.72 28.22
C THR A 433 -22.35 11.79 27.33
N GLY A 434 -21.89 12.24 26.16
CA GLY A 434 -21.07 11.42 25.27
C GLY A 434 -20.18 12.24 24.35
N PHE A 435 -18.97 11.71 24.11
CA PHE A 435 -17.99 12.29 23.19
C PHE A 435 -17.21 11.20 22.46
N ALA A 436 -17.17 11.26 21.16
CA ALA A 436 -16.43 10.31 20.32
C ALA A 436 -15.88 10.98 19.07
N SER A 437 -14.81 10.44 18.52
CA SER A 437 -14.34 10.81 17.19
C SER A 437 -14.21 9.59 16.28
N HIS A 438 -14.55 9.77 15.02
CA HIS A 438 -14.29 8.82 13.96
C HIS A 438 -13.19 9.39 13.07
N ASN A 439 -12.04 8.69 13.00
CA ASN A 439 -10.85 9.19 12.31
C ASN A 439 -10.88 9.05 10.78
N GLY A 440 -11.99 8.64 10.19
CA GLY A 440 -12.17 8.49 8.75
C GLY A 440 -11.45 7.29 8.13
N LEU A 441 -10.95 6.36 8.95
CA LEU A 441 -10.34 5.13 8.49
C LEU A 441 -11.38 4.18 7.88
N CYS A 442 -10.99 3.39 6.89
CA CYS A 442 -11.89 2.40 6.28
C CYS A 442 -12.19 1.20 7.20
N CYS A 443 -11.35 0.96 8.19
CA CYS A 443 -11.49 -0.10 9.19
C CYS A 443 -10.66 0.25 10.43
N PRO A 444 -10.84 -0.45 11.56
CA PRO A 444 -9.91 -0.41 12.69
C PRO A 444 -8.50 -0.73 12.24
N MET A 445 -7.52 -0.05 12.85
CA MET A 445 -6.10 -0.28 12.61
C MET A 445 -5.39 -0.51 13.94
N ASP A 446 -4.58 -1.56 14.01
CA ASP A 446 -3.70 -1.80 15.15
C ASP A 446 -2.61 -0.71 15.24
N SER A 447 -2.02 -0.55 16.41
CA SER A 447 -0.71 0.09 16.51
C SER A 447 0.31 -0.68 15.70
N ILE A 448 1.31 0.01 15.18
CA ILE A 448 2.35 -0.64 14.37
C ILE A 448 3.10 -1.69 15.20
N HIS A 449 3.24 -2.88 14.65
CA HIS A 449 4.07 -3.92 15.26
C HIS A 449 5.54 -3.66 14.94
N ALA A 450 6.32 -3.41 15.99
CA ALA A 450 7.76 -3.18 15.90
C ALA A 450 8.51 -4.41 15.37
N SER A 451 9.64 -4.18 14.70
CA SER A 451 10.58 -5.25 14.36
C SER A 451 11.26 -5.79 15.61
N PRO A 452 11.38 -7.12 15.78
CA PRO A 452 12.12 -7.69 16.91
C PRO A 452 13.62 -7.38 16.90
N VAL A 453 14.17 -7.06 15.72
CA VAL A 453 15.58 -6.69 15.52
C VAL A 453 15.62 -5.47 14.61
N THR A 454 16.37 -4.45 15.02
CA THR A 454 16.45 -3.18 14.30
C THR A 454 17.77 -3.01 13.53
N GLU A 455 18.85 -3.67 13.98
CA GLU A 455 20.17 -3.59 13.37
C GLU A 455 20.60 -4.94 12.79
N GLY A 456 21.39 -4.93 11.70
CA GLY A 456 21.88 -6.13 11.06
C GLY A 456 20.81 -7.12 10.61
N TYR A 457 19.57 -6.68 10.51
CA TYR A 457 18.42 -7.55 10.29
C TYR A 457 18.30 -8.08 8.85
N ARG A 458 18.97 -7.43 7.89
CA ARG A 458 18.86 -7.85 6.48
C ARG A 458 19.60 -9.18 6.27
N ASN A 459 18.86 -10.16 5.80
CA ASN A 459 19.39 -11.48 5.44
C ASN A 459 19.77 -11.61 3.96
N LYS A 460 19.53 -10.58 3.12
CA LYS A 460 19.94 -10.48 1.73
C LYS A 460 20.33 -9.05 1.39
N CYS A 461 21.52 -8.87 0.83
CA CYS A 461 21.99 -7.62 0.26
C CYS A 461 22.49 -7.84 -1.15
N GLU A 462 22.21 -6.88 -2.04
CA GLU A 462 22.76 -6.79 -3.39
C GLU A 462 23.64 -5.57 -3.46
N PHE A 463 24.95 -5.80 -3.57
CA PHE A 463 25.95 -4.75 -3.71
C PHE A 463 26.32 -4.61 -5.18
N SER A 464 26.46 -3.38 -5.64
CA SER A 464 26.95 -3.10 -6.99
C SER A 464 28.46 -2.99 -6.98
N PHE A 465 29.11 -3.52 -8.00
CA PHE A 465 30.45 -3.12 -8.35
C PHE A 465 30.38 -1.85 -9.20
N GLY A 466 31.25 -0.88 -8.94
CA GLY A 466 31.26 0.41 -9.59
C GLY A 466 32.50 1.21 -9.22
N PHE A 467 32.33 2.52 -9.19
CA PHE A 467 33.38 3.45 -8.79
C PHE A 467 32.87 4.34 -7.67
N ASP A 468 33.76 4.68 -6.73
CA ASP A 468 33.44 5.61 -5.63
C ASP A 468 33.48 7.08 -6.12
N LYS A 469 33.43 8.03 -5.18
CA LYS A 469 33.48 9.48 -5.47
C LYS A 469 34.84 9.95 -6.03
N GLU A 470 35.88 9.19 -5.79
CA GLU A 470 37.26 9.42 -6.25
C GLU A 470 37.61 8.60 -7.51
N ASP A 471 36.58 8.04 -8.21
CA ASP A 471 36.75 7.18 -9.38
C ASP A 471 37.58 5.91 -9.14
N LYS A 472 37.66 5.42 -7.87
CA LYS A 472 38.32 4.15 -7.53
C LYS A 472 37.33 3.01 -7.58
N PRO A 473 37.78 1.80 -7.99
CA PRO A 473 36.94 0.61 -7.94
C PRO A 473 36.36 0.38 -6.55
N CYS A 474 35.03 0.21 -6.48
CA CYS A 474 34.31 0.08 -5.22
C CYS A 474 33.21 -0.97 -5.32
N VAL A 475 32.96 -1.72 -4.23
CA VAL A 475 31.80 -2.60 -4.07
C VAL A 475 30.96 -2.14 -2.89
N GLY A 476 29.64 -1.97 -3.12
CA GLY A 476 28.72 -1.50 -2.09
C GLY A 476 27.38 -1.06 -2.65
N PHE A 477 26.76 -0.06 -2.05
CA PHE A 477 25.48 0.47 -2.50
C PHE A 477 25.63 1.66 -3.45
N ARG A 478 24.78 1.72 -4.47
CA ARG A 478 24.69 2.89 -5.34
C ARG A 478 24.05 4.07 -4.61
N LEU A 479 24.67 5.25 -4.71
CA LEU A 479 24.16 6.48 -4.07
C LEU A 479 23.00 7.14 -4.82
N GLY A 480 22.70 6.71 -6.04
CA GLY A 480 21.59 7.23 -6.85
C GLY A 480 21.11 6.24 -7.89
N LEU A 481 20.04 6.61 -8.58
CA LEU A 481 19.51 5.79 -9.67
C LEU A 481 20.23 6.17 -10.98
N PHE A 482 20.49 5.18 -11.84
CA PHE A 482 21.08 5.39 -13.14
C PHE A 482 20.36 6.47 -13.99
N ARG A 483 19.03 6.55 -13.87
CA ARG A 483 18.21 7.59 -14.51
C ARG A 483 18.44 9.01 -13.95
N GLU A 484 19.07 9.13 -12.79
CA GLU A 484 19.47 10.39 -12.14
C GLU A 484 20.91 10.79 -12.54
N GLY A 485 21.54 9.99 -13.42
CA GLY A 485 22.90 10.22 -13.89
C GLY A 485 24.00 9.77 -12.93
N SER A 486 23.64 9.21 -11.75
CA SER A 486 24.63 8.75 -10.78
C SER A 486 24.97 7.28 -10.99
N VAL A 487 26.24 6.98 -10.99
CA VAL A 487 26.81 5.62 -11.00
C VAL A 487 27.72 5.37 -9.80
N VAL A 488 27.80 6.33 -8.88
CA VAL A 488 28.69 6.29 -7.71
C VAL A 488 28.26 5.19 -6.75
N VAL A 489 29.22 4.40 -6.28
CA VAL A 489 29.05 3.31 -5.32
C VAL A 489 29.77 3.67 -4.02
N SER A 490 29.18 3.33 -2.88
CA SER A 490 29.82 3.54 -1.56
C SER A 490 29.79 2.25 -0.77
N LYS A 491 30.85 2.00 0.01
CA LYS A 491 30.98 0.84 0.89
C LYS A 491 29.82 0.78 1.90
N PRO A 492 29.39 -0.40 2.35
CA PRO A 492 28.22 -0.54 3.24
C PRO A 492 28.54 -0.38 4.74
N ASP A 493 29.74 0.05 5.10
CA ASP A 493 30.28 -0.01 6.47
C ASP A 493 29.39 0.70 7.48
N GLU A 494 28.79 1.83 7.12
CA GLU A 494 27.92 2.64 7.95
C GLU A 494 26.44 2.25 7.90
N CYS A 495 26.07 1.26 7.07
CA CYS A 495 24.68 0.81 6.96
C CYS A 495 24.34 -0.10 8.14
N ILE A 496 23.58 0.41 9.12
CA ILE A 496 23.27 -0.30 10.36
C ILE A 496 22.36 -1.52 10.18
N ASN A 497 21.60 -1.57 9.08
CA ASN A 497 20.70 -2.70 8.75
C ASN A 497 21.42 -3.89 8.10
N VAL A 498 22.70 -3.76 7.73
CA VAL A 498 23.52 -4.81 7.11
C VAL A 498 24.33 -5.53 8.20
N SER A 499 24.34 -6.87 8.17
CA SER A 499 25.08 -7.68 9.15
C SER A 499 26.59 -7.52 9.01
N LYS A 500 27.33 -7.82 10.08
CA LYS A 500 28.78 -7.77 10.14
C LYS A 500 29.42 -8.73 9.13
N GLU A 501 28.84 -9.91 8.97
CA GLU A 501 29.31 -10.93 8.05
C GLU A 501 29.18 -10.49 6.59
N MET A 502 28.04 -9.89 6.21
CA MET A 502 27.84 -9.33 4.86
C MET A 502 28.82 -8.21 4.56
N LYS A 503 29.10 -7.32 5.53
CA LYS A 503 30.11 -6.25 5.40
C LYS A 503 31.50 -6.85 5.22
N ALA A 504 31.83 -7.92 5.98
CA ALA A 504 33.12 -8.61 5.85
C ALA A 504 33.29 -9.28 4.48
N VAL A 505 32.23 -9.93 3.94
CA VAL A 505 32.23 -10.47 2.56
C VAL A 505 32.48 -9.34 1.55
N CYS A 506 31.80 -8.20 1.73
CA CYS A 506 31.98 -7.03 0.86
C CYS A 506 33.42 -6.51 0.92
N ALA A 507 34.06 -6.49 2.09
CA ALA A 507 35.45 -6.08 2.28
C ALA A 507 36.45 -7.03 1.58
N VAL A 508 36.23 -8.34 1.60
CA VAL A 508 37.04 -9.30 0.83
C VAL A 508 36.91 -9.06 -0.66
N MET A 509 35.70 -8.82 -1.17
CA MET A 509 35.49 -8.48 -2.59
C MET A 509 36.11 -7.13 -2.96
N GLN A 510 36.09 -6.15 -2.06
CA GLN A 510 36.79 -4.89 -2.24
C GLN A 510 38.31 -5.10 -2.37
N ASN A 511 38.90 -5.96 -1.52
CA ASN A 511 40.31 -6.32 -1.62
C ASN A 511 40.65 -7.03 -2.94
N ILE A 512 39.73 -7.85 -3.48
CA ILE A 512 39.91 -8.43 -4.83
C ILE A 512 39.99 -7.31 -5.89
N LEU A 513 39.11 -6.30 -5.83
CA LEU A 513 39.15 -5.16 -6.77
C LEU A 513 40.46 -4.38 -6.70
N GLU A 514 41.05 -4.27 -5.50
CA GLU A 514 42.27 -3.52 -5.26
C GLU A 514 43.54 -4.30 -5.63
N THR A 515 43.49 -5.65 -5.63
CA THR A 515 44.67 -6.51 -5.80
C THR A 515 44.66 -7.34 -7.09
N SER A 516 43.60 -7.28 -7.89
CA SER A 516 43.53 -7.98 -9.18
C SER A 516 43.38 -7.02 -10.35
N ASP A 517 43.85 -7.43 -11.53
CA ASP A 517 43.73 -6.66 -12.79
C ASP A 517 42.33 -6.86 -13.45
N VAL A 518 41.38 -7.47 -12.76
CA VAL A 518 40.03 -7.75 -13.30
C VAL A 518 39.15 -6.49 -13.16
N PRO A 519 38.77 -5.85 -14.28
CA PRO A 519 38.09 -4.56 -14.23
C PRO A 519 36.64 -4.62 -13.80
N VAL A 520 36.21 -3.56 -13.14
CA VAL A 520 34.79 -3.33 -12.79
C VAL A 520 33.98 -3.04 -14.07
N TYR A 521 32.75 -3.56 -14.14
CA TYR A 521 31.86 -3.30 -15.26
C TYR A 521 31.40 -1.84 -15.29
N ASN A 522 31.73 -1.16 -16.37
CA ASN A 522 31.28 0.20 -16.64
C ASN A 522 30.02 0.16 -17.51
N VAL A 523 28.92 0.67 -16.96
CA VAL A 523 27.58 0.66 -17.63
C VAL A 523 27.57 1.53 -18.89
N THR A 524 28.40 2.57 -18.95
CA THR A 524 28.46 3.51 -20.08
C THR A 524 29.23 2.90 -21.26
N THR A 525 30.39 2.31 -21.02
CA THR A 525 31.24 1.68 -22.05
C THR A 525 30.81 0.24 -22.34
N LYS A 526 29.99 -0.37 -21.44
CA LYS A 526 29.56 -1.78 -21.48
C LYS A 526 30.74 -2.77 -21.49
N SER A 527 31.82 -2.41 -20.82
CA SER A 527 33.05 -3.19 -20.69
C SER A 527 33.39 -3.42 -19.23
N GLY A 528 34.25 -4.41 -18.95
CA GLY A 528 34.60 -4.85 -17.61
C GLY A 528 33.86 -6.10 -17.18
N VAL A 529 34.19 -6.66 -16.02
CA VAL A 529 33.77 -7.99 -15.55
C VAL A 529 32.79 -7.93 -14.38
N TRP A 530 33.17 -7.29 -13.25
CA TRP A 530 32.41 -7.31 -12.02
C TRP A 530 31.13 -6.47 -12.09
N ARG A 531 29.96 -7.05 -11.80
CA ARG A 531 28.65 -6.37 -11.93
C ARG A 531 27.90 -6.23 -10.62
N VAL A 532 27.53 -7.37 -10.00
CA VAL A 532 26.70 -7.41 -8.77
C VAL A 532 27.22 -8.51 -7.86
N LEU A 533 27.32 -8.19 -6.58
CA LEU A 533 27.56 -9.12 -5.50
C LEU A 533 26.27 -9.29 -4.70
N THR A 534 25.69 -10.47 -4.69
CA THR A 534 24.57 -10.83 -3.81
C THR A 534 25.08 -11.64 -2.65
N VAL A 535 24.82 -11.21 -1.43
CA VAL A 535 25.12 -11.98 -0.21
C VAL A 535 23.81 -12.28 0.49
N ARG A 536 23.61 -13.53 0.84
CA ARG A 536 22.48 -14.01 1.61
C ARG A 536 22.98 -14.72 2.86
N GLN A 537 22.37 -14.42 4.02
CA GLN A 537 22.73 -15.01 5.31
C GLN A 537 21.50 -15.63 5.95
N SER A 538 21.62 -16.85 6.45
CA SER A 538 20.61 -17.40 7.34
C SER A 538 20.82 -16.86 8.76
N VAL A 539 19.76 -16.33 9.32
CA VAL A 539 19.76 -15.77 10.68
C VAL A 539 19.79 -16.87 11.76
N ASN A 540 19.25 -18.05 11.41
CA ASN A 540 19.14 -19.16 12.36
C ASN A 540 20.31 -20.14 12.26
N THR A 541 20.85 -20.41 11.07
CA THR A 541 21.95 -21.37 10.86
C THR A 541 23.33 -20.70 10.78
N GLY A 542 23.37 -19.40 10.50
CA GLY A 542 24.61 -18.66 10.24
C GLY A 542 25.20 -18.93 8.85
N GLU A 543 24.58 -19.74 8.00
CA GLU A 543 25.03 -20.01 6.64
C GLU A 543 25.13 -18.73 5.81
N LEU A 544 26.22 -18.64 5.03
CA LEU A 544 26.46 -17.54 4.09
C LEU A 544 26.53 -18.06 2.66
N MET A 545 25.63 -17.57 1.82
CA MET A 545 25.59 -17.81 0.39
C MET A 545 25.99 -16.55 -0.36
N VAL A 546 26.91 -16.67 -1.28
CA VAL A 546 27.37 -15.59 -2.15
C VAL A 546 27.08 -15.91 -3.60
N MET A 547 26.56 -14.97 -4.34
CA MET A 547 26.41 -15.02 -5.79
C MET A 547 27.10 -13.81 -6.41
N VAL A 548 28.04 -14.07 -7.32
CA VAL A 548 28.75 -13.01 -8.03
C VAL A 548 28.31 -13.01 -9.49
N GLN A 549 27.75 -11.87 -9.92
CA GLN A 549 27.39 -11.65 -11.31
C GLN A 549 28.54 -11.01 -12.05
N VAL A 550 28.90 -11.60 -13.19
CA VAL A 550 30.00 -11.13 -14.06
C VAL A 550 29.52 -10.94 -15.49
N ASN A 551 30.17 -10.06 -16.21
CA ASN A 551 30.00 -9.90 -17.64
C ASN A 551 31.05 -10.79 -18.36
N PRO A 552 30.64 -11.84 -19.12
CA PRO A 552 31.55 -12.73 -19.80
C PRO A 552 32.08 -12.17 -21.12
N LYS A 553 31.54 -11.04 -21.57
CA LYS A 553 31.88 -10.46 -22.87
C LYS A 553 33.36 -10.20 -23.02
N ASP A 554 33.90 -10.57 -24.17
CA ASP A 554 35.33 -10.38 -24.54
C ASP A 554 36.31 -11.13 -23.60
N LYS A 555 35.86 -12.23 -22.94
CA LYS A 555 36.67 -13.08 -22.06
C LYS A 555 36.76 -14.48 -22.58
N THR A 556 37.99 -15.06 -22.57
CA THR A 556 38.23 -16.46 -22.89
C THR A 556 37.73 -17.40 -21.77
N ASP A 557 37.59 -18.66 -22.04
CA ASP A 557 37.17 -19.64 -21.04
C ASP A 557 38.17 -19.74 -19.88
N GLU A 558 39.48 -19.61 -20.18
CA GLU A 558 40.56 -19.61 -19.20
C GLU A 558 40.46 -18.36 -18.28
N GLU A 559 40.19 -17.18 -18.85
CA GLU A 559 40.03 -15.95 -18.07
C GLU A 559 38.80 -16.04 -17.15
N ARG A 560 37.68 -16.62 -17.64
CA ARG A 560 36.47 -16.86 -16.83
C ARG A 560 36.72 -17.84 -15.70
N ALA A 561 37.46 -18.94 -15.99
CA ALA A 561 37.87 -19.92 -14.98
C ALA A 561 38.77 -19.26 -13.93
N ALA A 562 39.74 -18.46 -14.33
CA ALA A 562 40.63 -17.76 -13.40
C ALA A 562 39.87 -16.79 -12.46
N VAL A 563 38.81 -16.10 -12.97
CA VAL A 563 37.95 -15.26 -12.13
C VAL A 563 37.17 -16.09 -11.12
N LYS A 564 36.65 -17.27 -11.50
CA LYS A 564 35.95 -18.17 -10.58
C LYS A 564 36.89 -18.66 -9.48
N ASP A 565 38.08 -19.15 -9.86
CA ASP A 565 39.10 -19.64 -8.91
C ASP A 565 39.54 -18.55 -7.94
N LEU A 566 39.71 -17.32 -8.42
CA LEU A 566 40.03 -16.16 -7.58
C LEU A 566 38.94 -15.93 -6.54
N VAL A 567 37.66 -15.89 -6.94
CA VAL A 567 36.53 -15.67 -6.04
C VAL A 567 36.45 -16.78 -4.99
N VAL A 568 36.51 -18.06 -5.42
CA VAL A 568 36.43 -19.19 -4.51
C VAL A 568 37.58 -19.14 -3.50
N LYS A 569 38.82 -19.02 -3.98
CA LYS A 569 40.01 -18.99 -3.14
C LYS A 569 39.94 -17.90 -2.08
N ARG A 570 39.53 -16.69 -2.46
CA ARG A 570 39.53 -15.52 -1.54
C ARG A 570 38.37 -15.57 -0.54
N LEU A 571 37.19 -16.03 -0.94
CA LEU A 571 36.03 -16.12 -0.06
C LEU A 571 36.07 -17.34 0.88
N THR A 572 36.78 -18.40 0.52
CA THR A 572 36.94 -19.61 1.37
C THR A 572 38.21 -19.61 2.19
N ASP A 573 39.02 -18.54 2.17
CA ASP A 573 40.23 -18.42 2.95
C ASP A 573 39.93 -18.51 4.44
N GLU A 574 40.66 -19.37 5.14
CA GLU A 574 40.45 -19.66 6.59
C GLU A 574 40.74 -18.44 7.49
N SER A 575 41.47 -17.44 6.98
CA SER A 575 41.74 -16.19 7.72
C SER A 575 40.54 -15.23 7.74
N ASN A 576 39.49 -15.47 6.98
CA ASN A 576 38.28 -14.67 6.98
C ASN A 576 37.57 -14.77 8.33
N SER A 577 36.97 -13.67 8.78
CA SER A 577 36.13 -13.62 9.98
C SER A 577 34.75 -14.28 9.83
N PHE A 578 34.48 -14.86 8.69
CA PHE A 578 33.23 -15.53 8.32
C PHE A 578 33.52 -16.85 7.61
N LYS A 579 32.51 -17.73 7.53
CA LYS A 579 32.59 -18.98 6.78
C LYS A 579 31.54 -19.00 5.68
N ILE A 580 31.99 -19.05 4.42
CA ILE A 580 31.09 -19.22 3.29
C ILE A 580 30.62 -20.69 3.22
N THR A 581 29.32 -20.87 3.02
CA THR A 581 28.70 -22.19 2.82
C THR A 581 28.33 -22.48 1.37
N SER A 582 28.16 -21.43 0.56
CA SER A 582 27.78 -21.59 -0.86
C SER A 582 28.33 -20.43 -1.70
N ILE A 583 28.89 -20.73 -2.88
CA ILE A 583 29.26 -19.73 -3.89
C ILE A 583 28.62 -20.08 -5.22
N PHE A 584 28.03 -19.08 -5.84
CA PHE A 584 27.45 -19.13 -7.17
C PHE A 584 28.05 -18.06 -8.06
N MET A 585 28.13 -18.36 -9.36
CA MET A 585 28.51 -17.38 -10.38
C MET A 585 27.38 -17.25 -11.40
N GLN A 586 27.11 -16.03 -11.84
CA GLN A 586 26.13 -15.75 -12.89
C GLN A 586 26.77 -14.94 -14.00
N GLU A 587 26.89 -15.52 -15.18
CA GLU A 587 27.31 -14.80 -16.38
C GLU A 587 26.12 -14.08 -17.00
N TYR A 588 26.27 -12.77 -17.24
CA TYR A 588 25.16 -11.95 -17.74
C TYR A 588 25.64 -10.72 -18.52
N GLU A 589 25.23 -10.62 -19.79
CA GLU A 589 25.58 -9.52 -20.69
C GLU A 589 24.48 -8.43 -20.77
N GLY A 590 23.26 -8.73 -20.31
CA GLY A 590 22.12 -7.82 -20.44
C GLY A 590 22.26 -6.50 -19.68
N LEU A 591 21.49 -5.49 -20.08
CA LEU A 591 21.47 -4.17 -19.43
C LEU A 591 20.42 -4.06 -18.31
N SER A 592 19.40 -4.92 -18.32
CA SER A 592 18.40 -5.04 -17.25
C SER A 592 18.84 -6.06 -16.21
N ALA A 593 18.07 -6.21 -15.14
CA ALA A 593 18.24 -7.34 -14.23
C ALA A 593 17.99 -8.67 -14.98
N PRO A 594 18.74 -9.75 -14.67
CA PRO A 594 18.46 -11.08 -15.21
C PRO A 594 17.07 -11.57 -14.79
N SER A 595 16.52 -12.49 -15.55
CA SER A 595 15.29 -13.19 -15.18
C SER A 595 15.58 -14.37 -14.25
N ASP A 596 14.56 -14.85 -13.54
CA ASP A 596 14.69 -16.02 -12.67
C ASP A 596 15.07 -17.31 -13.44
N ASN A 597 14.97 -17.31 -14.78
CA ASN A 597 15.33 -18.42 -15.65
C ASN A 597 16.76 -18.31 -16.22
N ASP A 598 17.46 -17.20 -16.00
CA ASP A 598 18.84 -17.07 -16.45
C ASP A 598 19.74 -17.99 -15.61
N PRO A 599 20.65 -18.75 -16.25
CA PRO A 599 21.44 -19.77 -15.57
C PRO A 599 22.34 -19.18 -14.48
N VAL A 600 22.46 -19.91 -13.38
CA VAL A 600 23.36 -19.63 -12.27
C VAL A 600 24.21 -20.88 -12.06
N GLU A 601 25.52 -20.74 -12.13
CA GLU A 601 26.48 -21.83 -11.92
C GLU A 601 26.81 -21.98 -10.44
N HIS A 602 26.66 -23.17 -9.89
CA HIS A 602 27.14 -23.52 -8.55
C HIS A 602 28.62 -23.83 -8.60
N VAL A 603 29.46 -23.13 -7.85
CA VAL A 603 30.92 -23.27 -7.90
C VAL A 603 31.55 -23.79 -6.60
N TYR A 604 30.87 -23.64 -5.45
CA TYR A 604 31.39 -24.13 -4.18
C TYR A 604 30.27 -24.38 -3.15
N GLY A 605 30.46 -25.46 -2.34
CA GLY A 605 29.69 -25.74 -1.12
C GLY A 605 28.26 -26.24 -1.36
N ASN A 606 27.31 -25.78 -0.57
CA ASN A 606 25.92 -26.19 -0.63
C ASN A 606 25.21 -25.56 -1.84
N THR A 607 24.24 -26.30 -2.43
CA THR A 607 23.45 -25.79 -3.56
C THR A 607 22.29 -24.90 -3.13
N LYS A 608 21.96 -24.85 -1.83
CA LYS A 608 20.88 -24.04 -1.24
C LYS A 608 21.28 -23.60 0.16
N LEU A 609 20.68 -22.53 0.63
CA LEU A 609 20.81 -22.01 2.00
C LEU A 609 19.63 -22.52 2.83
N GLU A 610 19.88 -22.89 4.08
CA GLU A 610 18.85 -23.33 5.01
C GLU A 610 18.46 -22.21 5.99
N GLU A 611 17.18 -21.93 6.07
CA GLU A 611 16.63 -20.92 6.99
C GLU A 611 15.41 -21.46 7.73
N TYR A 612 15.10 -20.90 8.90
CA TYR A 612 13.93 -21.25 9.71
C TYR A 612 12.99 -20.07 9.89
N LEU A 613 11.68 -20.32 9.77
CA LEU A 613 10.60 -19.36 10.05
C LEU A 613 9.50 -20.05 10.84
N LEU A 614 9.16 -19.54 12.02
CA LEU A 614 8.10 -20.08 12.90
C LEU A 614 8.26 -21.60 13.16
N GLY A 615 9.50 -22.06 13.29
CA GLY A 615 9.84 -23.46 13.50
C GLY A 615 9.81 -24.35 12.23
N MET A 616 9.44 -23.78 11.06
CA MET A 616 9.50 -24.48 9.77
C MET A 616 10.85 -24.24 9.10
N ARG A 617 11.37 -25.29 8.45
CA ARG A 617 12.64 -25.31 7.73
C ARG A 617 12.44 -24.98 6.26
N PHE A 618 13.22 -24.05 5.73
CA PHE A 618 13.17 -23.64 4.33
C PHE A 618 14.51 -23.81 3.64
N SER A 619 14.49 -24.44 2.49
CA SER A 619 15.59 -24.54 1.57
C SER A 619 15.47 -23.44 0.52
N VAL A 620 16.42 -22.51 0.51
CA VAL A 620 16.34 -21.25 -0.26
C VAL A 620 17.37 -21.29 -1.40
N SER A 621 16.88 -21.26 -2.63
CA SER A 621 17.71 -21.17 -3.85
C SER A 621 18.32 -19.75 -3.99
N PRO A 622 19.45 -19.58 -4.72
CA PRO A 622 20.14 -18.28 -4.81
C PRO A 622 19.26 -17.16 -5.35
N ASN A 623 18.41 -17.41 -6.34
CA ASN A 623 17.49 -16.42 -6.92
C ASN A 623 16.14 -16.35 -6.23
N ALA A 624 15.82 -17.28 -5.31
CA ALA A 624 14.51 -17.34 -4.68
C ALA A 624 14.20 -16.06 -3.88
N PHE A 625 12.96 -15.61 -3.96
CA PHE A 625 12.46 -14.57 -3.05
C PHE A 625 12.32 -15.16 -1.63
N PHE A 626 12.81 -14.43 -0.66
CA PHE A 626 12.62 -14.69 0.75
C PHE A 626 12.61 -13.35 1.49
N GLN A 627 11.77 -13.17 2.50
CA GLN A 627 11.66 -11.91 3.25
C GLN A 627 13.02 -11.52 3.84
N VAL A 628 13.43 -10.27 3.61
CA VAL A 628 14.79 -9.81 3.95
C VAL A 628 15.04 -9.58 5.45
N ASN A 629 14.01 -9.66 6.26
CA ASN A 629 14.07 -9.57 7.72
C ASN A 629 13.38 -10.82 8.29
N THR A 630 14.14 -11.86 8.61
CA THR A 630 13.63 -13.15 9.09
C THR A 630 12.80 -12.99 10.35
N ARG A 631 13.28 -12.25 11.36
CA ARG A 631 12.54 -12.04 12.62
C ARG A 631 11.28 -11.18 12.45
N GLY A 632 11.34 -10.18 11.57
CA GLY A 632 10.17 -9.41 11.16
C GLY A 632 9.15 -10.28 10.42
N ALA A 633 9.61 -11.19 9.54
CA ALA A 633 8.76 -12.11 8.79
C ALA A 633 8.04 -13.11 9.72
N GLU A 634 8.68 -13.61 10.77
CA GLU A 634 8.02 -14.43 11.79
C GLU A 634 6.83 -13.70 12.43
N LYS A 635 7.02 -12.43 12.76
CA LYS A 635 5.93 -11.59 13.30
C LYS A 635 4.84 -11.36 12.27
N LEU A 636 5.22 -10.99 11.05
CA LEU A 636 4.29 -10.77 9.94
C LEU A 636 3.43 -12.01 9.66
N TYR A 637 4.05 -13.19 9.53
CA TYR A 637 3.34 -14.43 9.19
C TYR A 637 2.48 -14.95 10.33
N SER A 638 2.89 -14.74 11.60
CA SER A 638 2.03 -15.02 12.76
C SER A 638 0.75 -14.19 12.72
N LEU A 639 0.85 -12.90 12.38
CA LEU A 639 -0.31 -12.01 12.23
C LEU A 639 -1.17 -12.41 11.02
N VAL A 640 -0.55 -12.73 9.88
CA VAL A 640 -1.29 -13.22 8.70
C VAL A 640 -2.10 -14.47 9.04
N LYS A 641 -1.50 -15.46 9.73
CA LYS A 641 -2.18 -16.67 10.21
C LYS A 641 -3.33 -16.32 11.15
N GLN A 642 -3.09 -15.46 12.13
CA GLN A 642 -4.11 -15.00 13.09
C GLN A 642 -5.30 -14.37 12.37
N TYR A 643 -5.07 -13.46 11.42
CA TYR A 643 -6.14 -12.74 10.73
C TYR A 643 -6.79 -13.53 9.59
N ALA A 644 -6.12 -14.55 9.05
CA ALA A 644 -6.77 -15.53 8.18
C ALA A 644 -7.85 -16.29 8.93
N ASN A 645 -7.64 -16.53 10.23
CA ASN A 645 -8.58 -17.23 11.11
C ASN A 645 -9.10 -18.53 10.44
N ALA A 646 -8.16 -19.29 9.87
CA ALA A 646 -8.45 -20.53 9.15
C ALA A 646 -8.42 -21.71 10.12
N ASP A 647 -9.32 -22.69 9.88
CA ASP A 647 -9.52 -23.88 10.66
C ASP A 647 -9.52 -25.15 9.79
N GLU A 648 -9.83 -26.31 10.36
CA GLU A 648 -9.91 -27.60 9.68
C GLU A 648 -10.98 -27.67 8.57
N HIS A 649 -11.91 -26.73 8.54
CA HIS A 649 -12.95 -26.61 7.52
C HIS A 649 -12.60 -25.59 6.43
N THR A 650 -11.42 -25.00 6.49
CA THR A 650 -10.99 -23.92 5.61
C THR A 650 -10.11 -24.44 4.47
N LEU A 651 -10.47 -24.06 3.23
CA LEU A 651 -9.60 -24.08 2.07
C LEU A 651 -8.89 -22.73 1.97
N LEU A 652 -7.59 -22.75 2.23
CA LEU A 652 -6.74 -21.55 2.23
C LEU A 652 -5.97 -21.45 0.92
N TYR A 653 -6.14 -20.35 0.19
CA TYR A 653 -5.32 -20.00 -0.97
C TYR A 653 -4.19 -19.07 -0.58
N ASP A 654 -2.96 -19.44 -0.90
CA ASP A 654 -1.77 -18.59 -0.81
C ASP A 654 -1.41 -18.11 -2.23
N VAL A 655 -1.84 -16.88 -2.56
CA VAL A 655 -1.73 -16.31 -3.91
C VAL A 655 -0.47 -15.48 -4.02
N CYS A 656 0.36 -15.77 -5.02
CA CYS A 656 1.74 -15.30 -5.17
C CYS A 656 2.63 -15.91 -4.06
N CYS A 657 2.52 -17.23 -3.86
CA CYS A 657 3.09 -17.89 -2.69
C CYS A 657 4.64 -17.97 -2.71
N GLY A 658 5.30 -17.65 -3.83
CA GLY A 658 6.76 -17.77 -3.97
C GLY A 658 7.22 -19.19 -3.61
N THR A 659 8.16 -19.29 -2.67
CA THR A 659 8.69 -20.56 -2.16
C THR A 659 7.79 -21.23 -1.09
N GLY A 660 6.52 -20.80 -0.99
CA GLY A 660 5.50 -21.39 -0.13
C GLY A 660 5.60 -21.01 1.35
N THR A 661 6.35 -19.97 1.69
CA THR A 661 6.67 -19.63 3.09
C THR A 661 5.43 -19.32 3.93
N ILE A 662 4.50 -18.51 3.42
CA ILE A 662 3.28 -18.16 4.17
C ILE A 662 2.37 -19.36 4.30
N GLY A 663 2.09 -20.06 3.19
CA GLY A 663 1.19 -21.21 3.16
C GLY A 663 1.67 -22.36 4.06
N ILE A 664 2.97 -22.67 4.06
CA ILE A 664 3.56 -23.70 4.92
C ILE A 664 3.48 -23.30 6.40
N CYS A 665 3.87 -22.05 6.75
CA CYS A 665 3.78 -21.56 8.14
C CYS A 665 2.32 -21.49 8.65
N ALA A 666 1.35 -21.25 7.76
CA ALA A 666 -0.06 -21.19 8.11
C ALA A 666 -0.75 -22.56 8.16
N SER A 667 -0.16 -23.62 7.59
CA SER A 667 -0.81 -24.91 7.32
C SER A 667 -1.34 -25.65 8.54
N LYS A 668 -0.70 -25.49 9.69
CA LYS A 668 -1.07 -26.21 10.92
C LYS A 668 -2.47 -25.80 11.41
N GLY A 669 -3.38 -26.74 11.49
CA GLY A 669 -4.76 -26.55 11.92
C GLY A 669 -5.70 -26.04 10.81
N VAL A 670 -5.25 -26.05 9.56
CA VAL A 670 -6.03 -25.68 8.37
C VAL A 670 -6.40 -26.93 7.58
N GLY A 671 -7.63 -27.01 7.04
CA GLY A 671 -8.08 -28.17 6.30
C GLY A 671 -7.25 -28.46 5.06
N LYS A 672 -7.04 -27.47 4.20
CA LYS A 672 -6.19 -27.57 3.01
C LYS A 672 -5.61 -26.22 2.64
N VAL A 673 -4.35 -26.20 2.19
CA VAL A 673 -3.67 -25.03 1.64
C VAL A 673 -3.31 -25.27 0.18
N VAL A 674 -3.59 -24.28 -0.69
CA VAL A 674 -3.21 -24.30 -2.10
C VAL A 674 -2.39 -23.04 -2.40
N GLY A 675 -1.08 -23.23 -2.58
CA GLY A 675 -0.18 -22.18 -3.05
C GLY A 675 -0.25 -22.02 -4.56
N ILE A 676 -0.34 -20.78 -5.04
CA ILE A 676 -0.42 -20.44 -6.46
C ILE A 676 0.73 -19.50 -6.80
N GLU A 677 1.59 -19.94 -7.71
CA GLU A 677 2.76 -19.18 -8.13
C GLU A 677 3.00 -19.35 -9.64
N ILE A 678 3.31 -18.25 -10.31
CA ILE A 678 3.59 -18.27 -11.76
C ILE A 678 5.04 -18.70 -12.06
N CYS A 679 5.96 -18.41 -11.13
CA CYS A 679 7.37 -18.74 -11.25
C CYS A 679 7.59 -20.23 -10.94
N LYS A 680 7.94 -21.02 -11.97
CA LYS A 680 8.13 -22.48 -11.81
C LYS A 680 9.24 -22.83 -10.81
N PRO A 681 10.45 -22.23 -10.84
CA PRO A 681 11.50 -22.51 -9.85
C PRO A 681 11.02 -22.28 -8.41
N ALA A 682 10.28 -21.19 -8.15
CA ALA A 682 9.73 -20.92 -6.82
C ALA A 682 8.70 -21.96 -6.39
N THR A 683 7.83 -22.39 -7.32
CA THR A 683 6.86 -23.48 -7.07
C THR A 683 7.55 -24.81 -6.75
N ASP A 684 8.66 -25.11 -7.44
CA ASP A 684 9.43 -26.33 -7.20
C ASP A 684 10.13 -26.26 -5.83
N ASP A 685 10.69 -25.11 -5.44
CA ASP A 685 11.21 -24.88 -4.07
C ASP A 685 10.10 -25.04 -3.02
N ALA A 686 8.90 -24.51 -3.28
CA ALA A 686 7.77 -24.63 -2.35
C ALA A 686 7.38 -26.10 -2.09
N LYS A 687 7.38 -26.95 -3.11
CA LYS A 687 7.13 -28.41 -2.96
C LYS A 687 8.20 -29.08 -2.10
N VAL A 688 9.48 -28.76 -2.35
CA VAL A 688 10.60 -29.26 -1.52
C VAL A 688 10.43 -28.81 -0.07
N ASN A 689 10.09 -27.55 0.17
CA ASN A 689 9.88 -26.99 1.50
C ASN A 689 8.71 -27.64 2.25
N ALA A 690 7.61 -27.99 1.57
CA ALA A 690 6.52 -28.74 2.20
C ALA A 690 6.97 -30.14 2.65
N VAL A 691 7.74 -30.85 1.81
CA VAL A 691 8.28 -32.18 2.14
C VAL A 691 9.26 -32.08 3.31
N LEU A 692 10.15 -31.09 3.34
CA LEU A 692 11.11 -30.87 4.42
C LEU A 692 10.46 -30.71 5.79
N ASN A 693 9.21 -30.24 5.83
CA ASN A 693 8.44 -29.97 7.05
C ASN A 693 7.36 -31.03 7.32
N ASP A 694 7.30 -32.09 6.55
CA ASP A 694 6.26 -33.12 6.64
C ASP A 694 4.83 -32.56 6.60
N VAL A 695 4.60 -31.50 5.78
CA VAL A 695 3.31 -30.85 5.65
C VAL A 695 2.52 -31.52 4.52
N GLN A 696 1.47 -32.29 4.89
CA GLN A 696 0.69 -33.11 3.97
C GLN A 696 -0.54 -32.40 3.38
N ASN A 697 -1.05 -31.37 4.05
CA ASN A 697 -2.25 -30.64 3.65
C ASN A 697 -1.97 -29.41 2.77
N VAL A 698 -0.76 -29.29 2.22
CA VAL A 698 -0.35 -28.20 1.31
C VAL A 698 -0.09 -28.75 -0.10
N SER A 699 -0.56 -28.05 -1.09
CA SER A 699 -0.26 -28.32 -2.51
C SER A 699 0.08 -27.02 -3.24
N PHE A 700 0.93 -27.12 -4.28
CA PHE A 700 1.39 -25.96 -5.05
C PHE A 700 1.08 -26.12 -6.53
N VAL A 701 0.49 -25.06 -7.10
CA VAL A 701 0.08 -24.99 -8.51
C VAL A 701 0.93 -23.92 -9.22
N ASN A 702 1.68 -24.37 -10.23
CA ASN A 702 2.39 -23.44 -11.11
C ASN A 702 1.44 -22.93 -12.19
N SER A 703 0.77 -21.83 -11.92
CA SER A 703 -0.22 -21.23 -12.82
C SER A 703 -0.47 -19.76 -12.49
N LYS A 704 -1.17 -19.10 -13.39
CA LYS A 704 -1.72 -17.76 -13.12
C LYS A 704 -2.88 -17.87 -12.13
N ALA A 705 -2.88 -17.00 -11.11
CA ALA A 705 -3.90 -17.04 -10.06
C ALA A 705 -5.34 -16.86 -10.58
N GLU A 706 -5.52 -16.04 -11.62
CA GLU A 706 -6.82 -15.84 -12.25
C GLU A 706 -7.40 -17.09 -12.93
N ASP A 707 -6.55 -17.99 -13.42
CA ASP A 707 -7.00 -19.24 -14.06
C ASP A 707 -7.41 -20.25 -12.99
N VAL A 708 -6.64 -20.41 -11.92
CA VAL A 708 -7.00 -21.26 -10.77
C VAL A 708 -8.32 -20.80 -10.12
N MET A 709 -8.49 -19.48 -9.93
CA MET A 709 -9.74 -18.95 -9.35
C MET A 709 -10.95 -19.20 -10.25
N LYS A 710 -10.80 -19.22 -11.59
CA LYS A 710 -11.89 -19.59 -12.51
C LYS A 710 -12.25 -21.06 -12.36
N ASP A 711 -11.26 -21.94 -12.25
CA ASP A 711 -11.50 -23.38 -12.08
C ASP A 711 -12.29 -23.67 -10.81
N LEU A 712 -12.06 -22.91 -9.74
CA LEU A 712 -12.84 -22.98 -8.51
C LEU A 712 -14.35 -22.71 -8.69
N LEU A 713 -14.71 -21.87 -9.65
CA LEU A 713 -16.12 -21.56 -9.94
C LEU A 713 -16.83 -22.73 -10.63
N HIS A 714 -16.08 -23.58 -11.32
CA HIS A 714 -16.63 -24.62 -12.21
C HIS A 714 -16.39 -26.03 -11.69
N LYS A 715 -15.42 -26.24 -10.81
CA LYS A 715 -15.07 -27.54 -10.29
C LYS A 715 -15.99 -27.93 -9.12
N LYS A 716 -16.71 -29.04 -9.27
CA LYS A 716 -17.35 -29.69 -8.10
C LYS A 716 -16.21 -30.18 -7.19
N ARG A 717 -16.29 -29.85 -5.90
CA ARG A 717 -15.36 -30.36 -4.90
C ARG A 717 -15.46 -31.88 -4.84
N ASP A 718 -14.32 -32.54 -4.75
CA ASP A 718 -14.27 -33.99 -4.54
C ASP A 718 -14.95 -34.36 -3.21
N GLU A 719 -15.42 -35.58 -3.07
CA GLU A 719 -16.08 -36.05 -1.85
C GLU A 719 -15.22 -35.84 -0.60
N SER A 720 -13.91 -36.01 -0.74
CA SER A 720 -12.94 -35.78 0.33
C SER A 720 -12.80 -34.29 0.77
N GLU A 721 -13.23 -33.35 -0.06
CA GLU A 721 -13.14 -31.91 0.19
C GLU A 721 -14.49 -31.28 0.55
N GLN A 722 -15.55 -32.06 0.68
CA GLN A 722 -16.91 -31.54 1.01
C GLN A 722 -16.96 -30.88 2.39
N HIS A 723 -16.09 -31.30 3.31
CA HIS A 723 -15.99 -30.71 4.65
C HIS A 723 -15.37 -29.28 4.63
N LEU A 724 -14.67 -28.90 3.55
CA LEU A 724 -14.05 -27.59 3.40
C LEU A 724 -15.11 -26.59 2.94
N ASN A 725 -15.89 -26.06 3.87
CA ASN A 725 -17.04 -25.19 3.60
C ASN A 725 -16.68 -23.69 3.53
N ARG A 726 -15.48 -23.31 3.96
CA ARG A 726 -14.98 -21.93 4.01
C ARG A 726 -13.78 -21.75 3.08
N VAL A 727 -13.69 -20.60 2.40
CA VAL A 727 -12.55 -20.26 1.55
C VAL A 727 -11.95 -18.93 1.96
N VAL A 728 -10.65 -18.93 2.24
CA VAL A 728 -9.87 -17.75 2.59
C VAL A 728 -8.72 -17.61 1.59
N ALA A 729 -8.41 -16.41 1.17
CA ALA A 729 -7.24 -16.12 0.34
C ALA A 729 -6.26 -15.22 1.10
N ILE A 730 -5.02 -15.65 1.22
CA ILE A 730 -3.88 -14.80 1.55
C ILE A 730 -3.28 -14.34 0.22
N VAL A 731 -2.94 -13.06 0.11
CA VAL A 731 -2.29 -12.51 -1.08
C VAL A 731 -1.10 -11.66 -0.67
N ASP A 732 0.10 -11.98 -1.17
CA ASP A 732 1.34 -11.23 -0.97
C ASP A 732 1.95 -10.86 -2.34
N PRO A 733 1.36 -9.85 -3.02
CA PRO A 733 1.78 -9.50 -4.36
C PRO A 733 3.08 -8.68 -4.39
N PRO A 734 3.79 -8.64 -5.52
CA PRO A 734 4.95 -7.77 -5.71
C PRO A 734 4.58 -6.29 -5.58
N ARG A 735 5.60 -5.40 -5.53
CA ARG A 735 5.42 -3.93 -5.38
C ARG A 735 4.41 -3.29 -6.35
N ALA A 736 4.20 -3.89 -7.52
CA ALA A 736 3.20 -3.45 -8.49
C ALA A 736 1.75 -3.72 -8.04
N GLY A 737 1.53 -4.57 -7.03
CA GLY A 737 0.22 -5.06 -6.59
C GLY A 737 -0.31 -6.20 -7.46
N LEU A 738 -1.52 -6.64 -7.19
CA LEU A 738 -2.16 -7.71 -7.94
C LEU A 738 -2.46 -7.29 -9.38
N HIS A 739 -2.31 -8.22 -10.31
CA HIS A 739 -2.80 -8.02 -11.66
C HIS A 739 -4.33 -7.89 -11.65
N HIS A 740 -4.87 -7.03 -12.51
CA HIS A 740 -6.31 -6.72 -12.51
C HIS A 740 -7.21 -7.94 -12.75
N GLN A 741 -6.72 -8.97 -13.45
CA GLN A 741 -7.45 -10.22 -13.66
C GLN A 741 -7.58 -11.04 -12.38
N VAL A 742 -6.56 -11.04 -11.51
CA VAL A 742 -6.61 -11.68 -10.18
C VAL A 742 -7.65 -11.00 -9.30
N LEU A 743 -7.65 -9.67 -9.25
CA LEU A 743 -8.66 -8.89 -8.51
C LEU A 743 -10.09 -9.18 -9.01
N ARG A 744 -10.26 -9.30 -10.32
CA ARG A 744 -11.56 -9.68 -10.93
C ARG A 744 -11.96 -11.10 -10.56
N ALA A 745 -11.02 -12.04 -10.59
CA ALA A 745 -11.26 -13.43 -10.24
C ALA A 745 -11.66 -13.57 -8.76
N LEU A 746 -10.95 -12.93 -7.84
CA LEU A 746 -11.29 -12.88 -6.41
C LEU A 746 -12.70 -12.30 -6.18
N ARG A 747 -13.05 -11.19 -6.88
CA ARG A 747 -14.40 -10.59 -6.81
C ARG A 747 -15.48 -11.53 -7.35
N ALA A 748 -15.23 -12.17 -8.48
CA ALA A 748 -16.19 -13.03 -9.17
C ALA A 748 -16.34 -14.43 -8.52
N CYS A 749 -15.46 -14.82 -7.58
CA CYS A 749 -15.48 -16.10 -6.89
C CYS A 749 -16.27 -16.01 -5.58
N PRO A 750 -17.58 -16.37 -5.54
CA PRO A 750 -18.42 -16.22 -4.32
C PRO A 750 -17.91 -17.01 -3.12
N PRO A 751 -17.29 -18.21 -3.27
CA PRO A 751 -16.75 -18.96 -2.14
C PRO A 751 -15.67 -18.24 -1.33
N VAL A 752 -14.90 -17.30 -1.94
CA VAL A 752 -13.87 -16.55 -1.20
C VAL A 752 -14.57 -15.56 -0.27
N GLU A 753 -14.58 -15.88 1.02
CA GLU A 753 -15.24 -15.06 2.05
C GLU A 753 -14.31 -13.98 2.63
N ARG A 754 -13.04 -14.30 2.77
CA ARG A 754 -12.02 -13.42 3.36
C ARG A 754 -10.77 -13.34 2.48
N ILE A 755 -10.18 -12.14 2.41
CA ILE A 755 -8.87 -11.90 1.82
C ILE A 755 -7.97 -11.26 2.88
N VAL A 756 -6.82 -11.85 3.15
CA VAL A 756 -5.75 -11.26 3.95
C VAL A 756 -4.69 -10.75 2.97
N TYR A 757 -4.64 -9.45 2.79
CA TYR A 757 -3.75 -8.80 1.84
C TYR A 757 -2.51 -8.28 2.55
N VAL A 758 -1.34 -8.79 2.22
CA VAL A 758 -0.03 -8.30 2.67
C VAL A 758 0.51 -7.33 1.62
N SER A 759 1.06 -6.20 2.02
CA SER A 759 1.53 -5.18 1.09
C SER A 759 2.81 -4.49 1.52
N CYS A 760 3.87 -4.66 0.72
CA CYS A 760 5.11 -3.89 0.84
C CYS A 760 5.04 -2.49 0.18
N ASN A 761 3.94 -2.15 -0.50
CA ASN A 761 3.69 -0.84 -1.10
C ASN A 761 2.29 -0.31 -0.78
N PRO A 762 1.99 -0.06 0.50
CA PRO A 762 0.64 0.29 0.94
C PRO A 762 0.16 1.64 0.39
N THR A 763 1.05 2.58 0.14
CA THR A 763 0.68 3.93 -0.31
C THR A 763 0.14 4.00 -1.73
N ASN A 764 0.44 3.01 -2.59
CA ASN A 764 0.10 3.02 -4.01
C ASN A 764 -0.68 1.78 -4.46
N SER A 765 -0.02 0.61 -4.54
CA SER A 765 -0.64 -0.60 -5.10
C SER A 765 -1.79 -1.10 -4.25
N LEU A 766 -1.62 -1.17 -2.94
CA LEU A 766 -2.68 -1.56 -2.03
C LEU A 766 -3.93 -0.68 -2.16
N VAL A 767 -3.75 0.65 -2.21
CA VAL A 767 -4.90 1.57 -2.38
C VAL A 767 -5.66 1.28 -3.66
N ARG A 768 -4.96 1.06 -4.78
CA ARG A 768 -5.57 0.74 -6.07
C ARG A 768 -6.35 -0.58 -6.02
N ASP A 769 -5.74 -1.60 -5.43
CA ASP A 769 -6.30 -2.93 -5.35
C ASP A 769 -7.50 -2.97 -4.40
N ALA A 770 -7.40 -2.32 -3.22
CA ALA A 770 -8.51 -2.16 -2.29
C ALA A 770 -9.70 -1.43 -2.92
N VAL A 771 -9.46 -0.36 -3.69
CA VAL A 771 -10.52 0.34 -4.43
C VAL A 771 -11.22 -0.59 -5.42
N THR A 772 -10.49 -1.52 -6.04
CA THR A 772 -11.07 -2.51 -6.96
C THR A 772 -11.85 -3.59 -6.22
N LEU A 773 -11.34 -4.08 -5.09
CA LEU A 773 -12.02 -5.08 -4.26
C LEU A 773 -13.29 -4.53 -3.62
N CYS A 774 -13.26 -3.30 -3.13
CA CYS A 774 -14.36 -2.70 -2.36
C CYS A 774 -15.31 -1.84 -3.20
N GLY A 775 -14.92 -1.52 -4.43
CA GLY A 775 -15.69 -0.63 -5.31
C GLY A 775 -16.99 -1.25 -5.85
N PRO A 776 -17.83 -0.45 -6.49
CA PRO A 776 -19.08 -0.93 -7.05
C PRO A 776 -18.85 -1.91 -8.20
N SER A 777 -19.75 -2.88 -8.36
CA SER A 777 -19.72 -3.78 -9.53
C SER A 777 -19.88 -2.99 -10.83
N THR A 778 -19.10 -3.36 -11.84
CA THR A 778 -19.10 -2.76 -13.17
C THR A 778 -19.16 -3.87 -14.23
N LYS A 779 -19.23 -3.51 -15.53
CA LYS A 779 -19.15 -4.51 -16.62
C LYS A 779 -17.85 -5.31 -16.61
N SER A 780 -16.74 -4.68 -16.14
CA SER A 780 -15.42 -5.29 -16.08
C SER A 780 -15.09 -5.91 -14.72
N ILE A 781 -15.73 -5.49 -13.62
CA ILE A 781 -15.53 -6.00 -12.25
C ILE A 781 -16.89 -6.47 -11.76
N GLN A 782 -17.13 -7.76 -11.81
CA GLN A 782 -18.37 -8.41 -11.36
C GLN A 782 -18.21 -9.02 -9.97
N GLY A 783 -19.31 -9.47 -9.38
CA GLY A 783 -19.37 -10.10 -8.07
C GLY A 783 -19.56 -9.11 -6.91
N GLN A 784 -19.86 -9.65 -5.75
CA GLN A 784 -20.03 -8.87 -4.52
C GLN A 784 -18.73 -8.19 -4.12
N ALA A 785 -18.86 -6.97 -3.59
CA ALA A 785 -17.73 -6.24 -3.05
C ALA A 785 -17.21 -6.89 -1.77
N PHE A 786 -15.95 -6.61 -1.47
CA PHE A 786 -15.38 -6.81 -0.15
C PHE A 786 -15.45 -5.50 0.63
N GLU A 787 -15.42 -5.61 1.95
CA GLU A 787 -15.21 -4.47 2.84
C GLU A 787 -13.96 -4.67 3.69
N PRO A 788 -13.17 -3.63 3.91
CA PRO A 788 -12.03 -3.71 4.81
C PRO A 788 -12.54 -3.80 6.26
N VAL A 789 -12.08 -4.80 7.00
CA VAL A 789 -12.53 -5.06 8.36
C VAL A 789 -11.44 -4.84 9.41
N HIS A 790 -10.17 -4.95 9.02
CA HIS A 790 -9.04 -4.70 9.91
C HIS A 790 -7.76 -4.37 9.15
N ALA A 791 -6.89 -3.56 9.76
CA ALA A 791 -5.59 -3.21 9.22
C ALA A 791 -4.49 -3.34 10.28
N VAL A 792 -3.34 -3.89 9.89
CA VAL A 792 -2.23 -4.18 10.80
C VAL A 792 -0.91 -3.75 10.15
N PRO A 793 -0.33 -2.63 10.55
CA PRO A 793 1.00 -2.23 10.09
C PRO A 793 2.09 -3.00 10.82
N VAL A 794 3.13 -3.42 10.08
CA VAL A 794 4.27 -4.18 10.60
C VAL A 794 5.57 -3.54 10.12
N ASP A 795 6.47 -3.22 11.02
CA ASP A 795 7.78 -2.71 10.66
C ASP A 795 8.75 -3.83 10.26
N MET A 796 8.82 -4.11 8.97
CA MET A 796 9.79 -5.03 8.37
C MET A 796 11.14 -4.37 8.05
N PHE A 797 11.18 -3.02 8.05
CA PHE A 797 12.32 -2.24 7.51
C PHE A 797 12.71 -1.11 8.46
N PRO A 798 13.21 -1.41 9.69
CA PRO A 798 13.75 -0.40 10.58
C PRO A 798 14.73 0.54 9.88
N HIS A 799 14.80 1.79 10.33
CA HIS A 799 15.65 2.86 9.80
C HIS A 799 15.32 3.31 8.36
N THR A 800 14.15 2.91 7.85
CA THR A 800 13.66 3.34 6.54
C THR A 800 12.20 3.81 6.62
N PRO A 801 11.69 4.59 5.67
CA PRO A 801 10.28 4.99 5.62
C PRO A 801 9.32 3.86 5.19
N HIS A 802 9.83 2.68 4.86
CA HIS A 802 9.02 1.56 4.39
C HIS A 802 8.33 0.84 5.55
N CYS A 803 7.12 0.36 5.30
CA CYS A 803 6.31 -0.40 6.22
C CYS A 803 5.49 -1.43 5.44
N GLU A 804 5.34 -2.63 6.00
CA GLU A 804 4.35 -3.60 5.53
C GLU A 804 2.99 -3.29 6.12
N MET A 805 1.93 -3.58 5.36
CA MET A 805 0.55 -3.44 5.81
C MET A 805 -0.23 -4.71 5.51
N ILE A 806 -0.79 -5.32 6.53
CA ILE A 806 -1.84 -6.33 6.37
C ILE A 806 -3.18 -5.62 6.37
N ILE A 807 -4.03 -5.90 5.38
CA ILE A 807 -5.45 -5.52 5.43
C ILE A 807 -6.30 -6.75 5.23
N VAL A 808 -7.26 -6.92 6.11
CA VAL A 808 -8.28 -7.97 6.04
C VAL A 808 -9.51 -7.42 5.35
N PHE A 809 -9.97 -8.12 4.34
CA PHE A 809 -11.21 -7.81 3.64
C PHE A 809 -12.17 -8.99 3.78
N ASP A 810 -13.39 -8.72 4.22
CA ASP A 810 -14.47 -9.70 4.24
C ASP A 810 -15.48 -9.42 3.13
N ARG A 811 -16.06 -10.48 2.57
CA ARG A 811 -17.10 -10.33 1.56
C ARG A 811 -18.36 -9.76 2.20
N VAL A 812 -18.90 -8.71 1.61
CA VAL A 812 -20.17 -8.12 2.06
C VAL A 812 -21.26 -9.19 1.98
N LYS A 813 -21.91 -9.51 3.10
CA LYS A 813 -23.08 -10.38 3.11
C LYS A 813 -24.32 -9.54 2.74
N ASN A 814 -25.19 -10.09 1.90
CA ASN A 814 -26.45 -9.42 1.48
C ASN A 814 -27.43 -9.30 2.64
#